data_6543bc02390a6955bf82518e75af22f2
#
_entry.id   6543bc02390a6955bf82518e75af22f2
#
_cell.length_a   1.000
_cell.length_b   1.000
_cell.length_c   1.000
_cell.angle_alpha   90.00
_cell.angle_beta   90.00
_cell.angle_gamma   90.00
#
_symmetry.space_group_name_H-M   'P 1'
#
loop_
_entity.id
_entity.type
_entity.pdbx_description
1 polymer ?
#
loop_
_entity_poly.entity_id
_entity_poly.type
_entity_poly.pdbx_seq_one_letter_code
_entity_poly.pdbx_strand_id
1 'polypeptide(L)'
;MKKTLFLTLLALVFLGSNSRAQNFELLWKSSHSVEFSHTLNEFVRNSVLINGNNYHNFAVDNSVLTSETGAPAIPYFSQSIQVPDAGNVTYEITYDGLYEIDDIEIVPSKGNLKRNTDPATVPYVFGEVYSQDAYYPGHLSKMSEPYILRDTRGVNISLFPYQYNPVQKKLRVYENMQVTVNTNTAADGTNELLPNNSLPSSVFHDIYEHHYLNPMDGPSYTTVGETGSMLVITDESYTDALQPFIRWKNQSGTKAAVVTTAETGISDTQIKSYIENYYAANPDLVFVTLVGDSDKIPSHSYGNSWGEELWSDSYYGQIDGGANDFYPELLVGRLSGNANEISTMVARILEYEKSPMEGDWMKNAIGIGSSEGQGYGNDGEADYQHIRNIRTQLIDYGYSTVYEFYQGSQGGEDAPGEPTPVMINDAMNTGTGLFNYTGHGWLEGMATGNYTNWDVLDLNNHGKYPFVISVACNNGTFVNATTLGEVFLRATHNGEPTGAIAFAGSSILMSWAPPMATQDEMTNILTGVYENYRNITLGGLFYNAQIGMLSEYNSDSTSKEVMQTWILFADPSTVFRYDTTQEITATHANQISASGTGFLITDCNAEGGLATLSQGNEILGKAYIMGGIANIELNQGVDEDGELPVLTIVKQNFEPYQAQIEFAVMGTDDAGLSQLVIYPNPASDFVNIDLKQNQAMVKIELRDMSGRILFADKPVNSDHPYRLNVNHYPKGTYLLTVYLADRTITKKLIIQ
;
A
#
# COMPACT_ATOMS: atom_id res chain seq x y z
N MET A 1 -53.05 34.05 -25.59
CA MET A 1 -51.61 33.81 -25.64
C MET A 1 -51.16 33.23 -24.29
N LYS A 2 -51.08 31.92 -24.19
CA LYS A 2 -50.60 31.22 -22.99
C LYS A 2 -49.13 30.80 -23.26
N LYS A 3 -48.21 31.31 -22.44
CA LYS A 3 -46.80 30.91 -22.45
C LYS A 3 -46.67 29.64 -21.61
N THR A 4 -46.35 28.53 -22.24
CA THR A 4 -46.03 27.28 -21.56
C THR A 4 -44.54 27.30 -21.24
N LEU A 5 -44.23 27.19 -19.94
CA LEU A 5 -42.88 27.10 -19.40
C LEU A 5 -42.47 25.62 -19.45
N PHE A 6 -41.48 25.29 -20.27
CA PHE A 6 -40.84 23.94 -20.30
C PHE A 6 -39.78 23.92 -19.19
N LEU A 7 -40.05 23.16 -18.13
CA LEU A 7 -39.05 22.78 -17.14
C LEU A 7 -38.28 21.56 -17.70
N THR A 8 -37.03 21.78 -18.10
CA THR A 8 -36.11 20.70 -18.42
C THR A 8 -35.56 20.14 -17.13
N LEU A 9 -36.01 18.97 -16.75
CA LEU A 9 -35.46 18.16 -15.67
C LEU A 9 -34.11 17.57 -16.15
N LEU A 10 -32.99 18.10 -15.65
CA LEU A 10 -31.66 17.53 -15.88
C LEU A 10 -31.55 16.31 -14.96
N ALA A 11 -31.76 15.12 -15.50
CA ALA A 11 -31.41 13.89 -14.83
C ALA A 11 -29.88 13.78 -14.81
N LEU A 12 -29.28 14.02 -13.66
CA LEU A 12 -27.92 13.58 -13.38
C LEU A 12 -27.92 12.04 -13.37
N VAL A 13 -27.45 11.46 -14.46
CA VAL A 13 -27.05 10.07 -14.48
C VAL A 13 -25.74 10.01 -13.69
N PHE A 14 -25.81 9.57 -12.46
CA PHE A 14 -24.64 9.04 -11.76
C PHE A 14 -24.22 7.80 -12.55
N LEU A 15 -23.18 7.94 -13.35
CA LEU A 15 -22.38 6.80 -13.79
C LEU A 15 -21.65 6.32 -12.53
N GLY A 16 -22.25 5.36 -11.85
CA GLY A 16 -21.56 4.61 -10.79
C GLY A 16 -20.31 4.00 -11.43
N SER A 17 -19.16 4.37 -10.96
CA SER A 17 -17.94 3.60 -11.13
C SER A 17 -18.26 2.18 -10.70
N ASN A 18 -18.00 1.19 -11.55
CA ASN A 18 -17.99 -0.22 -11.20
C ASN A 18 -16.77 -0.46 -10.29
N SER A 19 -16.84 0.01 -9.03
CA SER A 19 -16.12 -0.67 -7.99
C SER A 19 -16.60 -2.12 -8.00
N ARG A 20 -15.73 -3.11 -7.92
CA ARG A 20 -16.09 -4.46 -7.50
C ARG A 20 -16.85 -4.29 -6.18
N ALA A 21 -18.17 -4.13 -6.27
CA ALA A 21 -19.00 -4.05 -5.10
C ALA A 21 -18.91 -5.44 -4.47
N GLN A 22 -18.12 -5.58 -3.43
CA GLN A 22 -18.32 -6.67 -2.50
C GLN A 22 -19.80 -6.63 -2.18
N ASN A 23 -20.48 -7.78 -2.25
CA ASN A 23 -21.93 -7.88 -2.00
C ASN A 23 -22.30 -7.59 -0.52
N PHE A 24 -21.37 -6.95 0.21
CA PHE A 24 -21.52 -6.53 1.58
C PHE A 24 -21.91 -5.06 1.66
N GLU A 25 -22.96 -4.78 2.44
CA GLU A 25 -23.44 -3.43 2.68
C GLU A 25 -23.49 -3.16 4.18
N LEU A 26 -22.80 -2.10 4.63
CA LEU A 26 -22.89 -1.63 6.00
C LEU A 26 -24.27 -0.98 6.22
N LEU A 27 -25.09 -1.57 7.10
CA LEU A 27 -26.42 -1.06 7.41
C LEU A 27 -26.39 -0.05 8.56
N TRP A 28 -25.59 -0.35 9.58
CA TRP A 28 -25.47 0.50 10.77
C TRP A 28 -24.20 0.22 11.54
N LYS A 29 -23.63 1.26 12.19
CA LYS A 29 -22.49 1.13 13.11
C LYS A 29 -22.67 2.00 14.35
N SER A 30 -22.17 1.51 15.48
CA SER A 30 -21.96 2.25 16.73
C SER A 30 -20.61 1.89 17.33
N SER A 31 -20.30 2.45 18.49
CA SER A 31 -19.05 2.13 19.21
C SER A 31 -18.96 0.66 19.68
N HIS A 32 -20.07 -0.10 19.71
CA HIS A 32 -20.09 -1.45 20.28
C HIS A 32 -20.84 -2.47 19.41
N SER A 33 -21.42 -2.07 18.31
CA SER A 33 -22.18 -2.95 17.44
C SER A 33 -22.10 -2.50 15.99
N VAL A 34 -21.99 -3.46 15.10
CA VAL A 34 -21.94 -3.27 13.63
C VAL A 34 -22.95 -4.21 13.00
N GLU A 35 -23.78 -3.68 12.12
CA GLU A 35 -24.78 -4.45 11.37
C GLU A 35 -24.51 -4.29 9.88
N PHE A 36 -24.45 -5.41 9.17
CA PHE A 36 -24.24 -5.42 7.73
C PHE A 36 -25.04 -6.54 7.06
N SER A 37 -25.25 -6.40 5.76
CA SER A 37 -25.90 -7.41 4.93
C SER A 37 -24.95 -7.92 3.84
N HIS A 38 -25.24 -9.12 3.36
CA HIS A 38 -24.66 -9.71 2.18
C HIS A 38 -25.78 -10.22 1.28
N THR A 39 -25.76 -9.81 0.01
CA THR A 39 -26.72 -10.24 -1.01
C THR A 39 -26.00 -11.03 -2.08
N LEU A 40 -26.53 -12.23 -2.43
CA LEU A 40 -25.91 -13.07 -3.45
C LEU A 40 -26.08 -12.50 -4.85
N ASN A 41 -25.01 -12.61 -5.64
CA ASN A 41 -25.05 -12.46 -7.09
C ASN A 41 -25.46 -13.78 -7.76
N GLU A 42 -25.72 -13.71 -9.06
CA GLU A 42 -25.88 -14.90 -9.89
C GLU A 42 -24.58 -15.73 -9.86
N PHE A 43 -24.71 -17.06 -9.85
CA PHE A 43 -23.58 -17.98 -9.89
C PHE A 43 -23.55 -18.78 -11.19
N VAL A 44 -22.33 -19.08 -11.64
CA VAL A 44 -22.11 -19.91 -12.83
C VAL A 44 -21.87 -21.36 -12.42
N ARG A 45 -22.53 -22.28 -13.10
CA ARG A 45 -22.33 -23.73 -12.94
C ARG A 45 -21.53 -24.28 -14.09
N ASN A 46 -20.35 -24.76 -13.80
CA ASN A 46 -19.49 -25.42 -14.77
C ASN A 46 -19.58 -26.94 -14.62
N SER A 47 -19.87 -27.65 -15.71
CA SER A 47 -19.97 -29.10 -15.68
C SER A 47 -18.60 -29.76 -15.67
N VAL A 48 -18.38 -30.72 -14.77
CA VAL A 48 -17.18 -31.51 -14.61
C VAL A 48 -17.52 -32.99 -14.71
N LEU A 49 -16.90 -33.72 -15.65
CA LEU A 49 -17.12 -35.17 -15.81
C LEU A 49 -16.17 -35.94 -14.90
N ILE A 50 -16.69 -36.68 -13.91
CA ILE A 50 -15.91 -37.53 -13.02
C ILE A 50 -16.44 -38.95 -13.13
N ASN A 51 -15.60 -39.89 -13.56
CA ASN A 51 -15.94 -41.30 -13.74
C ASN A 51 -17.23 -41.56 -14.55
N GLY A 52 -17.50 -40.73 -15.56
CA GLY A 52 -18.68 -40.81 -16.42
C GLY A 52 -19.96 -40.20 -15.86
N ASN A 53 -19.93 -39.61 -14.66
CA ASN A 53 -21.02 -38.84 -14.05
C ASN A 53 -20.74 -37.35 -14.14
N ASN A 54 -21.81 -36.57 -14.27
CA ASN A 54 -21.73 -35.12 -14.36
C ASN A 54 -21.85 -34.49 -12.97
N TYR A 55 -20.83 -33.73 -12.58
CA TYR A 55 -20.77 -32.92 -11.37
C TYR A 55 -20.69 -31.44 -11.74
N HIS A 56 -20.84 -30.57 -10.77
CA HIS A 56 -20.77 -29.11 -10.97
C HIS A 56 -19.70 -28.49 -10.08
N ASN A 57 -18.92 -27.61 -10.66
CA ASN A 57 -18.11 -26.63 -9.97
C ASN A 57 -18.85 -25.28 -10.00
N PHE A 58 -18.81 -24.52 -8.92
CA PHE A 58 -19.40 -23.20 -8.83
C PHE A 58 -18.32 -22.13 -9.00
N ALA A 59 -18.64 -21.13 -9.83
CA ALA A 59 -17.88 -19.87 -9.87
C ALA A 59 -18.85 -18.76 -9.46
N VAL A 60 -18.45 -18.03 -8.43
CA VAL A 60 -19.16 -16.86 -7.91
C VAL A 60 -18.12 -15.78 -7.68
N ASP A 61 -18.29 -14.65 -8.30
CA ASP A 61 -17.32 -13.54 -8.20
C ASP A 61 -17.08 -13.15 -6.73
N ASN A 62 -15.82 -12.92 -6.37
CA ASN A 62 -15.37 -12.56 -5.03
C ASN A 62 -15.72 -13.60 -3.93
N SER A 63 -15.77 -14.87 -4.28
CA SER A 63 -15.97 -15.97 -3.34
C SER A 63 -14.74 -16.87 -3.25
N VAL A 64 -14.54 -17.50 -2.09
CA VAL A 64 -13.55 -18.54 -1.88
C VAL A 64 -14.24 -19.89 -1.76
N LEU A 65 -13.67 -20.94 -2.32
CA LEU A 65 -14.19 -22.28 -2.18
C LEU A 65 -13.70 -22.93 -0.89
N THR A 66 -14.57 -23.72 -0.23
CA THR A 66 -14.13 -24.56 0.90
C THR A 66 -13.06 -25.55 0.45
N SER A 67 -11.97 -25.65 1.23
CA SER A 67 -10.74 -26.37 0.87
C SER A 67 -10.51 -27.68 1.62
N GLU A 68 -11.52 -28.19 2.36
CA GLU A 68 -11.45 -29.49 3.03
C GLU A 68 -11.41 -30.62 1.99
N THR A 69 -10.29 -31.35 1.92
CA THR A 69 -10.09 -32.41 0.93
C THR A 69 -11.20 -33.47 1.01
N GLY A 70 -11.85 -33.72 -0.11
CA GLY A 70 -12.91 -34.71 -0.23
C GLY A 70 -14.30 -34.25 0.25
N ALA A 71 -14.44 -33.07 0.86
CA ALA A 71 -15.72 -32.43 1.11
C ALA A 71 -16.19 -31.62 -0.12
N PRO A 72 -17.48 -31.29 -0.25
CA PRO A 72 -17.97 -30.48 -1.38
C PRO A 72 -17.28 -29.12 -1.46
N ALA A 73 -16.84 -28.71 -2.67
CA ALA A 73 -16.27 -27.40 -2.92
C ALA A 73 -17.41 -26.36 -3.00
N ILE A 74 -17.65 -25.64 -1.90
CA ILE A 74 -18.76 -24.70 -1.72
C ILE A 74 -18.23 -23.27 -1.61
N PRO A 75 -18.78 -22.30 -2.35
CA PRO A 75 -18.42 -20.90 -2.23
C PRO A 75 -18.79 -20.31 -0.86
N TYR A 76 -17.89 -19.52 -0.29
CA TYR A 76 -18.14 -18.66 0.87
C TYR A 76 -17.54 -17.28 0.66
N PHE A 77 -17.97 -16.32 1.46
CA PHE A 77 -17.54 -14.92 1.41
C PHE A 77 -17.04 -14.50 2.78
N SER A 78 -16.03 -13.67 2.84
CA SER A 78 -15.50 -13.16 4.11
C SER A 78 -15.35 -11.65 4.09
N GLN A 79 -15.59 -11.01 5.25
CA GLN A 79 -15.44 -9.59 5.42
C GLN A 79 -14.85 -9.27 6.79
N SER A 80 -13.88 -8.35 6.81
CA SER A 80 -13.30 -7.82 8.04
C SER A 80 -14.15 -6.70 8.61
N ILE A 81 -14.33 -6.76 9.93
CA ILE A 81 -15.10 -5.79 10.73
C ILE A 81 -14.20 -5.25 11.82
N GLN A 82 -14.05 -3.94 11.89
CA GLN A 82 -13.37 -3.28 13.00
C GLN A 82 -14.25 -3.34 14.27
N VAL A 83 -13.64 -3.69 15.37
CA VAL A 83 -14.30 -3.82 16.68
C VAL A 83 -13.57 -2.98 17.73
N PRO A 84 -14.18 -2.68 18.89
CA PRO A 84 -13.50 -2.01 20.01
C PRO A 84 -12.21 -2.70 20.44
N ASP A 85 -11.25 -1.93 20.94
CA ASP A 85 -9.92 -2.39 21.35
C ASP A 85 -9.97 -3.50 22.41
N ALA A 86 -11.01 -3.52 23.22
CA ALA A 86 -11.18 -4.49 24.31
C ALA A 86 -12.61 -5.04 24.36
N GLY A 87 -12.78 -6.19 25.02
CA GLY A 87 -14.04 -6.84 25.27
C GLY A 87 -14.29 -8.09 24.44
N ASN A 88 -15.31 -8.85 24.86
CA ASN A 88 -15.72 -10.07 24.18
C ASN A 88 -16.58 -9.77 22.95
N VAL A 89 -16.17 -10.28 21.79
CA VAL A 89 -16.90 -10.14 20.52
C VAL A 89 -17.82 -11.33 20.29
N THR A 90 -19.06 -11.04 19.93
CA THR A 90 -20.07 -12.03 19.57
C THR A 90 -20.79 -11.61 18.30
N TYR A 91 -21.45 -12.53 17.61
CA TYR A 91 -22.23 -12.19 16.43
C TYR A 91 -23.51 -12.99 16.36
N GLU A 92 -24.50 -12.45 15.66
CA GLU A 92 -25.76 -13.09 15.33
C GLU A 92 -25.98 -13.00 13.81
N ILE A 93 -26.62 -14.03 13.25
CA ILE A 93 -26.92 -14.08 11.83
C ILE A 93 -28.39 -14.38 11.60
N THR A 94 -29.00 -13.66 10.68
CA THR A 94 -30.35 -13.90 10.15
C THR A 94 -30.27 -13.98 8.64
N TYR A 95 -31.32 -14.53 8.02
CA TYR A 95 -31.41 -14.63 6.56
C TYR A 95 -32.83 -14.46 6.06
N ASP A 96 -32.94 -14.07 4.79
CA ASP A 96 -34.19 -13.99 4.03
C ASP A 96 -33.97 -14.59 2.63
N GLY A 97 -35.02 -15.12 1.99
CA GLY A 97 -34.89 -15.66 0.65
C GLY A 97 -34.20 -17.03 0.59
N LEU A 98 -34.68 -18.04 1.30
CA LEU A 98 -34.20 -19.42 1.18
C LEU A 98 -34.92 -20.19 0.08
N TYR A 99 -34.17 -20.83 -0.83
CA TYR A 99 -34.67 -21.82 -1.77
C TYR A 99 -33.72 -23.03 -1.92
N GLU A 100 -34.23 -24.12 -2.51
CA GLU A 100 -33.43 -25.34 -2.77
C GLU A 100 -33.37 -25.63 -4.27
N ILE A 101 -32.22 -26.13 -4.71
CA ILE A 101 -31.98 -26.66 -6.05
C ILE A 101 -31.86 -28.18 -5.91
N ASP A 102 -32.74 -28.91 -6.61
CA ASP A 102 -32.76 -30.36 -6.62
C ASP A 102 -31.87 -30.95 -7.74
N ASP A 103 -31.52 -32.21 -7.61
CA ASP A 103 -30.76 -33.02 -8.60
C ASP A 103 -29.43 -32.40 -9.00
N ILE A 104 -28.70 -31.84 -8.04
CA ILE A 104 -27.39 -31.28 -8.25
C ILE A 104 -26.31 -32.14 -7.59
N GLU A 105 -25.20 -32.35 -8.28
CA GLU A 105 -24.03 -33.04 -7.76
C GLU A 105 -22.83 -32.08 -7.83
N ILE A 106 -22.19 -31.80 -6.68
CA ILE A 106 -21.09 -30.86 -6.54
C ILE A 106 -19.78 -31.63 -6.48
N VAL A 107 -18.71 -31.10 -7.12
CA VAL A 107 -17.38 -31.69 -7.07
C VAL A 107 -16.81 -31.67 -5.66
N PRO A 108 -16.04 -32.69 -5.24
CA PRO A 108 -15.28 -32.61 -4.01
C PRO A 108 -14.08 -31.67 -4.18
N SER A 109 -13.72 -30.99 -3.11
CA SER A 109 -12.46 -30.22 -3.03
C SER A 109 -11.26 -31.17 -3.10
N LYS A 110 -10.22 -30.79 -3.85
CA LYS A 110 -8.92 -31.46 -3.86
C LYS A 110 -8.01 -30.96 -2.74
N GLY A 111 -8.49 -30.01 -1.93
CA GLY A 111 -7.74 -29.39 -0.86
C GLY A 111 -6.78 -28.28 -1.36
N ASN A 112 -5.94 -27.81 -0.47
CA ASN A 112 -4.91 -26.80 -0.78
C ASN A 112 -3.72 -27.44 -1.47
N LEU A 113 -3.67 -27.33 -2.79
CA LEU A 113 -2.54 -27.80 -3.60
C LEU A 113 -1.42 -26.76 -3.63
N LYS A 114 -0.20 -27.24 -3.80
CA LYS A 114 0.97 -26.38 -4.05
C LYS A 114 1.25 -26.28 -5.55
N ARG A 115 1.79 -25.13 -5.96
CA ARG A 115 2.08 -24.79 -7.37
C ARG A 115 3.17 -25.63 -8.04
N ASN A 116 3.73 -26.62 -7.35
CA ASN A 116 4.57 -27.64 -7.97
C ASN A 116 3.78 -28.84 -8.54
N THR A 117 2.45 -28.80 -8.43
CA THR A 117 1.54 -29.86 -8.87
C THR A 117 0.44 -29.29 -9.74
N ASP A 118 0.32 -29.73 -10.99
CA ASP A 118 -0.82 -29.38 -11.83
C ASP A 118 -2.11 -29.95 -11.24
N PRO A 119 -3.10 -29.10 -10.87
CA PRO A 119 -4.37 -29.54 -10.31
C PRO A 119 -5.15 -30.50 -11.22
N ALA A 120 -4.99 -30.43 -12.54
CA ALA A 120 -5.66 -31.32 -13.48
C ALA A 120 -5.21 -32.78 -13.31
N THR A 121 -3.99 -33.00 -12.85
CA THR A 121 -3.42 -34.35 -12.62
C THR A 121 -3.88 -35.00 -11.32
N VAL A 122 -4.41 -34.21 -10.36
CA VAL A 122 -4.87 -34.72 -9.07
C VAL A 122 -6.30 -35.27 -9.19
N PRO A 123 -6.56 -36.53 -8.84
CA PRO A 123 -7.89 -37.09 -8.95
C PRO A 123 -8.84 -36.51 -7.90
N TYR A 124 -10.13 -36.45 -8.23
CA TYR A 124 -11.17 -36.17 -7.27
C TYR A 124 -11.38 -37.36 -6.32
N VAL A 125 -11.42 -37.08 -5.02
CA VAL A 125 -11.66 -38.09 -3.97
C VAL A 125 -12.91 -37.67 -3.21
N PHE A 126 -13.88 -38.56 -3.09
CA PHE A 126 -15.12 -38.32 -2.34
C PHE A 126 -14.91 -38.78 -0.90
N GLY A 127 -14.92 -37.82 0.05
CA GLY A 127 -14.75 -38.08 1.47
C GLY A 127 -16.05 -38.51 2.17
N GLU A 128 -15.97 -38.67 3.50
CA GLU A 128 -17.09 -39.16 4.31
C GLU A 128 -18.34 -38.27 4.23
N VAL A 129 -18.17 -36.98 4.01
CA VAL A 129 -19.28 -36.00 3.86
C VAL A 129 -20.27 -36.44 2.78
N TYR A 130 -19.80 -37.05 1.69
CA TYR A 130 -20.69 -37.53 0.59
C TYR A 130 -21.59 -38.70 0.94
N SER A 131 -21.32 -39.40 2.06
CA SER A 131 -22.14 -40.48 2.57
C SER A 131 -23.13 -40.05 3.68
N GLN A 132 -23.06 -38.77 4.12
CA GLN A 132 -23.86 -38.24 5.21
C GLN A 132 -25.11 -37.55 4.67
N ASP A 133 -26.27 -37.88 5.21
CA ASP A 133 -27.53 -37.17 4.94
C ASP A 133 -27.62 -35.92 5.82
N ALA A 134 -26.74 -34.96 5.52
CA ALA A 134 -26.61 -33.69 6.22
C ALA A 134 -26.17 -32.59 5.25
N TYR A 135 -26.50 -31.34 5.55
CA TYR A 135 -26.04 -30.21 4.78
C TYR A 135 -24.62 -29.81 5.20
N TYR A 136 -23.72 -29.64 4.20
CA TYR A 136 -22.36 -29.15 4.35
C TYR A 136 -22.20 -27.79 3.66
N PRO A 137 -21.50 -26.82 4.27
CA PRO A 137 -21.06 -26.82 5.67
C PRO A 137 -22.26 -26.76 6.63
N GLY A 138 -22.10 -27.30 7.85
CA GLY A 138 -23.18 -27.40 8.82
C GLY A 138 -23.54 -26.08 9.53
N HIS A 139 -22.92 -24.97 9.15
CA HIS A 139 -23.09 -23.63 9.72
C HIS A 139 -23.24 -22.59 8.61
N LEU A 140 -23.91 -21.46 8.91
CA LEU A 140 -24.12 -20.37 7.96
C LEU A 140 -23.02 -19.31 8.04
N SER A 141 -22.27 -19.29 9.13
CA SER A 141 -21.19 -18.31 9.33
C SER A 141 -20.14 -18.81 10.29
N LYS A 142 -18.98 -18.20 10.22
CA LYS A 142 -17.84 -18.41 11.12
C LYS A 142 -17.16 -17.08 11.37
N MET A 143 -16.84 -16.78 12.63
CA MET A 143 -16.03 -15.63 13.02
C MET A 143 -14.61 -16.08 13.38
N SER A 144 -13.62 -15.33 12.96
CA SER A 144 -12.22 -15.53 13.39
C SER A 144 -12.04 -15.18 14.87
N GLU A 145 -10.90 -15.55 15.45
CA GLU A 145 -10.44 -14.85 16.65
C GLU A 145 -10.18 -13.39 16.30
N PRO A 146 -10.37 -12.44 17.25
CA PRO A 146 -9.94 -11.07 17.03
C PRO A 146 -8.46 -11.00 16.73
N TYR A 147 -8.07 -10.11 15.81
CA TYR A 147 -6.68 -9.82 15.45
C TYR A 147 -6.37 -8.34 15.70
N ILE A 148 -5.08 -8.02 15.79
CA ILE A 148 -4.58 -6.66 15.90
C ILE A 148 -3.90 -6.30 14.59
N LEU A 149 -4.23 -5.13 14.07
CA LEU A 149 -3.59 -4.52 12.91
C LEU A 149 -3.15 -3.13 13.35
N ARG A 150 -1.93 -3.00 13.82
CA ARG A 150 -1.26 -1.82 14.36
C ARG A 150 -2.04 -1.14 15.51
N ASP A 151 -2.93 -0.21 15.22
CA ASP A 151 -3.73 0.56 16.18
C ASP A 151 -5.23 0.31 16.06
N THR A 152 -5.59 -0.80 15.44
CA THR A 152 -6.97 -1.26 15.28
C THR A 152 -7.11 -2.73 15.66
N ARG A 153 -8.29 -3.11 16.11
CA ARG A 153 -8.67 -4.50 16.39
C ARG A 153 -9.82 -4.91 15.48
N GLY A 154 -9.72 -6.10 14.90
CA GLY A 154 -10.71 -6.60 13.94
C GLY A 154 -11.11 -8.05 14.15
N VAL A 155 -12.19 -8.45 13.47
CA VAL A 155 -12.61 -9.84 13.29
C VAL A 155 -12.98 -10.07 11.83
N ASN A 156 -12.75 -11.28 11.32
CA ASN A 156 -13.28 -11.71 10.01
C ASN A 156 -14.56 -12.50 10.21
N ILE A 157 -15.58 -12.22 9.41
CA ILE A 157 -16.83 -12.97 9.37
C ILE A 157 -16.94 -13.66 8.01
N SER A 158 -16.91 -15.00 8.00
CA SER A 158 -17.24 -15.79 6.81
C SER A 158 -18.71 -16.14 6.79
N LEU A 159 -19.33 -16.01 5.62
CA LEU A 159 -20.71 -16.37 5.34
C LEU A 159 -20.76 -17.52 4.35
N PHE A 160 -21.56 -18.53 4.63
CA PHE A 160 -21.76 -19.71 3.82
C PHE A 160 -23.21 -19.75 3.28
N PRO A 161 -23.49 -18.96 2.23
CA PRO A 161 -24.86 -18.86 1.69
C PRO A 161 -25.27 -20.10 0.89
N TYR A 162 -24.36 -21.02 0.68
CA TYR A 162 -24.63 -22.30 0.01
C TYR A 162 -24.38 -23.46 0.98
N GLN A 163 -25.35 -24.37 1.07
CA GLN A 163 -25.23 -25.61 1.83
C GLN A 163 -25.67 -26.79 0.99
N TYR A 164 -24.84 -27.81 0.84
CA TYR A 164 -25.09 -28.95 -0.02
C TYR A 164 -25.33 -30.24 0.78
N ASN A 165 -26.41 -31.00 0.48
CA ASN A 165 -26.62 -32.34 0.98
C ASN A 165 -26.35 -33.34 -0.14
N PRO A 166 -25.23 -34.09 -0.08
CA PRO A 166 -24.85 -35.02 -1.15
C PRO A 166 -25.78 -36.21 -1.32
N VAL A 167 -26.37 -36.72 -0.22
CA VAL A 167 -27.26 -37.87 -0.26
C VAL A 167 -28.60 -37.50 -0.90
N GLN A 168 -29.13 -36.33 -0.57
CA GLN A 168 -30.35 -35.80 -1.17
C GLN A 168 -30.15 -35.13 -2.51
N LYS A 169 -28.86 -34.86 -2.90
CA LYS A 169 -28.49 -34.07 -4.10
C LYS A 169 -29.15 -32.71 -4.14
N LYS A 170 -29.21 -32.03 -2.99
CA LYS A 170 -29.88 -30.75 -2.82
C LYS A 170 -28.89 -29.68 -2.40
N LEU A 171 -28.99 -28.52 -3.03
CA LEU A 171 -28.29 -27.31 -2.65
C LEU A 171 -29.28 -26.32 -2.07
N ARG A 172 -29.04 -25.87 -0.83
CA ARG A 172 -29.71 -24.70 -0.23
C ARG A 172 -28.98 -23.45 -0.59
N VAL A 173 -29.75 -22.41 -0.92
CA VAL A 173 -29.26 -21.09 -1.25
C VAL A 173 -29.96 -20.06 -0.39
N TYR A 174 -29.19 -19.25 0.34
CA TYR A 174 -29.65 -18.17 1.19
C TYR A 174 -29.32 -16.84 0.48
N GLU A 175 -30.33 -16.15 -0.08
CA GLU A 175 -30.12 -15.00 -0.96
C GLU A 175 -29.65 -13.76 -0.24
N ASN A 176 -30.17 -13.51 0.95
CA ASN A 176 -29.82 -12.35 1.76
C ASN A 176 -29.46 -12.80 3.17
N MET A 177 -28.30 -12.42 3.64
CA MET A 177 -27.83 -12.71 4.99
C MET A 177 -27.54 -11.39 5.70
N GLN A 178 -27.95 -11.28 6.95
CA GLN A 178 -27.73 -10.10 7.78
C GLN A 178 -26.98 -10.52 9.04
N VAL A 179 -25.92 -9.79 9.36
CA VAL A 179 -25.05 -10.08 10.48
C VAL A 179 -25.00 -8.87 11.42
N THR A 180 -25.12 -9.15 12.71
CA THR A 180 -24.91 -8.17 13.78
C THR A 180 -23.72 -8.61 14.63
N VAL A 181 -22.63 -7.86 14.61
CA VAL A 181 -21.45 -8.07 15.45
C VAL A 181 -21.56 -7.17 16.66
N ASN A 182 -21.44 -7.74 17.87
CA ASN A 182 -21.55 -7.03 19.15
C ASN A 182 -20.28 -7.20 19.98
N THR A 183 -19.81 -6.13 20.60
CA THR A 183 -18.69 -6.17 21.57
C THR A 183 -19.17 -5.80 22.97
N ASN A 184 -18.99 -6.70 23.90
CA ASN A 184 -19.22 -6.45 25.33
C ASN A 184 -17.91 -6.03 26.01
N THR A 185 -17.69 -4.74 26.12
CA THR A 185 -16.47 -4.14 26.71
C THR A 185 -16.38 -4.30 28.24
N ALA A 186 -17.44 -4.79 28.89
CA ALA A 186 -17.43 -5.12 30.33
C ALA A 186 -16.95 -6.56 30.62
N ALA A 187 -16.73 -7.36 29.59
CA ALA A 187 -16.23 -8.73 29.69
C ALA A 187 -14.83 -8.83 29.10
N ASP A 188 -13.97 -9.64 29.66
CA ASP A 188 -12.63 -9.90 29.14
C ASP A 188 -12.73 -10.50 27.74
N GLY A 189 -11.96 -9.97 26.80
CA GLY A 189 -11.86 -10.42 25.41
C GLY A 189 -10.58 -11.21 25.16
N THR A 190 -10.50 -11.82 23.97
CA THR A 190 -9.24 -12.37 23.45
C THR A 190 -8.57 -11.35 22.57
N ASN A 191 -7.24 -11.33 22.56
CA ASN A 191 -6.44 -10.48 21.69
C ASN A 191 -6.86 -9.00 21.77
N GLU A 192 -6.90 -8.45 22.98
CA GLU A 192 -7.24 -7.06 23.23
C GLU A 192 -6.08 -6.16 22.83
N LEU A 193 -6.38 -5.06 22.11
CA LEU A 193 -5.39 -4.06 21.77
C LEU A 193 -5.03 -3.28 23.04
N LEU A 194 -3.79 -3.41 23.47
CA LEU A 194 -3.26 -2.63 24.58
C LEU A 194 -3.09 -1.17 24.15
N PRO A 195 -3.30 -0.20 25.08
CA PRO A 195 -3.02 1.19 24.79
C PRO A 195 -1.59 1.33 24.29
N ASN A 196 -1.42 1.64 23.01
CA ASN A 196 -0.15 1.95 22.42
C ASN A 196 -0.09 3.45 22.09
N ASN A 197 1.11 3.97 21.87
CA ASN A 197 1.33 5.37 21.53
C ASN A 197 1.58 5.55 20.03
N SER A 198 1.18 4.58 19.20
CA SER A 198 1.38 4.69 17.74
C SER A 198 0.79 5.99 17.20
N LEU A 199 1.52 6.65 16.33
CA LEU A 199 1.03 7.84 15.66
C LEU A 199 0.30 7.42 14.37
N PRO A 200 -0.77 8.13 13.99
CA PRO A 200 -1.47 7.89 12.74
C PRO A 200 -0.50 7.90 11.55
N SER A 201 -0.61 6.92 10.68
CA SER A 201 0.13 6.81 9.43
C SER A 201 -0.83 6.81 8.26
N SER A 202 -0.54 7.58 7.20
CA SER A 202 -1.37 7.58 5.99
C SER A 202 -1.37 6.21 5.31
N VAL A 203 -0.26 5.48 5.37
CA VAL A 203 -0.16 4.13 4.79
C VAL A 203 -1.09 3.16 5.49
N PHE A 204 -1.12 3.16 6.83
CA PHE A 204 -2.03 2.31 7.59
C PHE A 204 -3.48 2.79 7.53
N HIS A 205 -3.72 4.10 7.44
CA HIS A 205 -5.06 4.62 7.19
C HIS A 205 -5.63 4.07 5.88
N ASP A 206 -4.86 4.09 4.79
CA ASP A 206 -5.27 3.52 3.52
C ASP A 206 -5.57 2.00 3.66
N ILE A 207 -4.75 1.26 4.42
CA ILE A 207 -5.00 -0.15 4.72
C ILE A 207 -6.34 -0.34 5.45
N TYR A 208 -6.65 0.47 6.48
CA TYR A 208 -7.90 0.33 7.25
C TYR A 208 -9.14 0.61 6.40
N GLU A 209 -9.09 1.64 5.55
CA GLU A 209 -10.18 2.01 4.66
C GLU A 209 -10.49 0.91 3.61
N HIS A 210 -9.47 0.14 3.19
CA HIS A 210 -9.67 -0.97 2.28
C HIS A 210 -10.11 -2.25 2.99
N HIS A 211 -9.55 -2.50 4.18
CA HIS A 211 -9.68 -3.77 4.88
C HIS A 211 -11.00 -3.91 5.64
N TYR A 212 -11.45 -2.85 6.33
CA TYR A 212 -12.65 -2.89 7.14
C TYR A 212 -13.88 -2.41 6.39
N LEU A 213 -15.01 -3.13 6.52
CA LEU A 213 -16.31 -2.67 6.03
C LEU A 213 -16.79 -1.40 6.78
N ASN A 214 -16.37 -1.25 8.03
CA ASN A 214 -16.79 -0.19 8.95
C ASN A 214 -15.61 0.57 9.55
N PRO A 215 -14.64 1.04 8.77
CA PRO A 215 -13.50 1.74 9.36
C PRO A 215 -14.03 2.82 10.32
N MET A 216 -13.45 2.89 11.51
CA MET A 216 -13.84 3.94 12.45
C MET A 216 -13.35 5.26 11.91
N ASP A 217 -14.23 6.27 11.95
CA ASP A 217 -13.86 7.62 11.60
C ASP A 217 -12.63 7.99 12.45
N GLY A 218 -11.47 8.10 11.80
CA GLY A 218 -10.27 8.59 12.44
C GLY A 218 -10.54 9.94 13.11
N PRO A 219 -9.69 10.44 14.01
CA PRO A 219 -9.88 11.77 14.58
C PRO A 219 -10.13 12.74 13.44
N SER A 220 -11.17 13.58 13.54
CA SER A 220 -11.66 14.49 12.49
C SER A 220 -10.66 15.58 12.07
N TYR A 221 -9.40 15.34 12.29
CA TYR A 221 -8.28 16.03 11.70
C TYR A 221 -7.95 15.28 10.40
N THR A 222 -8.03 15.98 9.30
CA THR A 222 -7.30 15.62 8.10
C THR A 222 -5.86 15.40 8.58
N THR A 223 -5.49 14.18 8.87
CA THR A 223 -4.11 13.83 9.11
C THR A 223 -3.41 14.12 7.81
N VAL A 224 -2.71 15.24 7.78
CA VAL A 224 -1.78 15.56 6.72
C VAL A 224 -0.83 14.38 6.75
N GLY A 225 -0.91 13.51 5.72
CA GLY A 225 -0.49 12.12 5.80
C GLY A 225 0.97 11.93 6.08
N GLU A 226 1.34 11.85 7.34
CA GLU A 226 2.65 11.34 7.73
C GLU A 226 2.75 9.88 7.30
N THR A 227 3.66 9.58 6.38
CA THR A 227 3.91 8.19 5.94
C THR A 227 4.50 7.35 7.07
N GLY A 228 5.29 7.96 7.93
CA GLY A 228 5.96 7.34 9.06
C GLY A 228 7.49 7.36 8.95
N SER A 229 8.17 6.87 9.98
CA SER A 229 9.61 6.72 10.03
C SER A 229 10.06 5.30 9.65
N MET A 230 11.38 5.14 9.46
CA MET A 230 12.02 3.91 9.03
C MET A 230 13.12 3.50 10.01
N LEU A 231 13.20 2.22 10.32
CA LEU A 231 14.34 1.58 10.99
C LEU A 231 15.07 0.68 9.99
N VAL A 232 16.36 0.95 9.79
CA VAL A 232 17.25 0.14 8.95
C VAL A 232 18.14 -0.70 9.86
N ILE A 233 18.07 -2.02 9.72
CA ILE A 233 18.86 -2.98 10.50
C ILE A 233 19.92 -3.60 9.59
N THR A 234 21.18 -3.51 9.98
CA THR A 234 22.31 -3.92 9.13
C THR A 234 23.47 -4.50 9.91
N ASP A 235 24.42 -5.13 9.20
CA ASP A 235 25.75 -5.46 9.71
C ASP A 235 26.62 -4.20 9.70
N GLU A 236 27.54 -4.05 10.68
CA GLU A 236 28.44 -2.90 10.77
C GLU A 236 29.24 -2.65 9.48
N SER A 237 29.60 -3.72 8.76
CA SER A 237 30.37 -3.62 7.52
C SER A 237 29.62 -2.98 6.35
N TYR A 238 28.30 -2.75 6.45
CA TYR A 238 27.48 -2.17 5.39
C TYR A 238 27.07 -0.72 5.64
N THR A 239 27.40 -0.16 6.81
CA THR A 239 26.99 1.19 7.21
C THR A 239 27.44 2.26 6.22
N ASP A 240 28.66 2.17 5.68
CA ASP A 240 29.19 3.15 4.71
C ASP A 240 28.40 3.08 3.38
N ALA A 241 28.03 1.88 2.92
CA ALA A 241 27.26 1.66 1.71
C ALA A 241 25.84 2.25 1.81
N LEU A 242 25.30 2.35 3.03
CA LEU A 242 23.96 2.86 3.31
C LEU A 242 23.89 4.38 3.47
N GLN A 243 24.99 5.09 3.68
CA GLN A 243 24.98 6.53 3.94
C GLN A 243 24.21 7.34 2.86
N PRO A 244 24.41 7.11 1.53
CA PRO A 244 23.66 7.84 0.52
C PRO A 244 22.14 7.57 0.59
N PHE A 245 21.73 6.34 0.92
CA PHE A 245 20.34 5.94 1.10
C PHE A 245 19.70 6.66 2.30
N ILE A 246 20.32 6.60 3.46
CA ILE A 246 19.84 7.26 4.69
C ILE A 246 19.71 8.76 4.48
N ARG A 247 20.71 9.37 3.85
CA ARG A 247 20.69 10.79 3.55
C ARG A 247 19.51 11.15 2.64
N TRP A 248 19.28 10.36 1.60
CA TRP A 248 18.17 10.59 0.69
C TRP A 248 16.81 10.43 1.39
N LYS A 249 16.62 9.38 2.20
CA LYS A 249 15.37 9.18 2.95
C LYS A 249 15.07 10.35 3.87
N ASN A 250 16.03 10.84 4.62
CA ASN A 250 15.86 12.04 5.44
C ASN A 250 15.60 13.29 4.60
N GLN A 251 16.29 13.48 3.48
CA GLN A 251 16.03 14.59 2.57
C GLN A 251 14.62 14.55 1.98
N SER A 252 14.12 13.38 1.62
CA SER A 252 12.76 13.19 1.06
C SER A 252 11.63 13.19 2.11
N GLY A 253 11.98 13.32 3.41
CA GLY A 253 11.01 13.48 4.50
C GLY A 253 10.68 12.19 5.26
N THR A 254 11.25 11.05 4.89
CA THR A 254 11.16 9.80 5.65
C THR A 254 12.30 9.74 6.65
N LYS A 255 12.01 9.99 7.93
CA LYS A 255 13.02 9.88 9.01
C LYS A 255 13.56 8.46 9.07
N ALA A 256 14.84 8.26 8.73
CA ALA A 256 15.50 6.96 8.72
C ALA A 256 16.57 6.87 9.80
N ALA A 257 16.47 5.85 10.66
CA ALA A 257 17.45 5.50 11.66
C ALA A 257 18.16 4.19 11.26
N VAL A 258 19.47 4.10 11.52
CA VAL A 258 20.26 2.87 11.27
C VAL A 258 20.71 2.31 12.59
N VAL A 259 20.55 1.00 12.75
CA VAL A 259 21.12 0.23 13.85
C VAL A 259 21.88 -0.97 13.30
N THR A 260 22.92 -1.38 14.01
CA THR A 260 23.73 -2.53 13.62
C THR A 260 23.41 -3.77 14.44
N THR A 261 23.81 -4.93 13.92
CA THR A 261 23.68 -6.19 14.65
C THR A 261 24.53 -6.24 15.92
N ALA A 262 25.52 -5.35 16.07
CA ALA A 262 26.20 -5.13 17.34
C ALA A 262 25.29 -4.56 18.44
N GLU A 263 24.27 -3.79 18.05
CA GLU A 263 23.28 -3.18 18.95
C GLU A 263 22.05 -4.08 19.14
N THR A 264 21.51 -4.64 18.03
CA THR A 264 20.30 -5.47 18.08
C THR A 264 20.53 -6.88 18.59
N GLY A 265 21.78 -7.40 18.49
CA GLY A 265 22.09 -8.83 18.52
C GLY A 265 21.96 -9.46 17.13
N ILE A 266 22.40 -10.73 17.00
CA ILE A 266 22.55 -11.44 15.73
C ILE A 266 21.47 -12.50 15.47
N SER A 267 20.64 -12.84 16.48
CA SER A 267 19.56 -13.79 16.30
C SER A 267 18.25 -13.07 15.88
N ASP A 268 17.39 -13.79 15.19
CA ASP A 268 16.06 -13.33 14.81
C ASP A 268 15.25 -12.81 16.01
N THR A 269 15.28 -13.53 17.13
CA THR A 269 14.57 -13.15 18.35
C THR A 269 15.15 -11.91 19.03
N GLN A 270 16.48 -11.71 18.97
CA GLN A 270 17.12 -10.50 19.50
C GLN A 270 16.76 -9.27 18.63
N ILE A 271 16.85 -9.42 17.31
CA ILE A 271 16.47 -8.37 16.37
C ILE A 271 14.99 -8.01 16.56
N LYS A 272 14.12 -9.03 16.66
CA LYS A 272 12.69 -8.82 16.91
C LYS A 272 12.45 -8.03 18.20
N SER A 273 13.07 -8.42 19.31
CA SER A 273 12.93 -7.73 20.59
C SER A 273 13.46 -6.29 20.53
N TYR A 274 14.50 -6.03 19.73
CA TYR A 274 14.96 -4.67 19.49
C TYR A 274 13.90 -3.85 18.74
N ILE A 275 13.31 -4.41 17.68
CA ILE A 275 12.25 -3.74 16.90
C ILE A 275 11.05 -3.40 17.78
N GLU A 276 10.59 -4.34 18.62
CA GLU A 276 9.49 -4.15 19.58
C GLU A 276 9.76 -2.97 20.53
N ASN A 277 10.95 -2.94 21.13
CA ASN A 277 11.36 -1.86 22.02
C ASN A 277 11.51 -0.52 21.28
N TYR A 278 12.03 -0.55 20.05
CA TYR A 278 12.20 0.63 19.23
C TYR A 278 10.83 1.20 18.81
N TYR A 279 9.89 0.34 18.41
CA TYR A 279 8.52 0.71 18.06
C TYR A 279 7.79 1.35 19.24
N ALA A 280 7.90 0.77 20.43
CA ALA A 280 7.30 1.33 21.65
C ALA A 280 7.88 2.72 22.00
N ALA A 281 9.14 3.01 21.67
CA ALA A 281 9.81 4.29 21.90
C ALA A 281 9.64 5.30 20.75
N ASN A 282 9.34 4.83 19.53
CA ASN A 282 9.19 5.63 18.32
C ASN A 282 7.84 5.33 17.65
N PRO A 283 6.77 5.95 18.12
CA PRO A 283 5.39 5.62 17.72
C PRO A 283 5.07 5.96 16.24
N ASP A 284 5.94 6.73 15.59
CA ASP A 284 5.89 7.05 14.16
C ASP A 284 6.55 5.99 13.26
N LEU A 285 7.13 4.91 13.83
CA LEU A 285 7.75 3.84 13.04
C LEU A 285 6.70 3.10 12.19
N VAL A 286 6.97 2.97 10.89
CA VAL A 286 6.11 2.27 9.92
C VAL A 286 6.92 1.24 9.13
N PHE A 287 8.16 1.57 8.77
CA PHE A 287 8.98 0.76 7.86
C PHE A 287 10.17 0.14 8.57
N VAL A 288 10.44 -1.12 8.26
CA VAL A 288 11.66 -1.82 8.67
C VAL A 288 12.36 -2.34 7.42
N THR A 289 13.61 -1.93 7.22
CA THR A 289 14.44 -2.43 6.12
C THR A 289 15.56 -3.29 6.68
N LEU A 290 15.54 -4.58 6.36
CA LEU A 290 16.58 -5.55 6.72
C LEU A 290 17.66 -5.51 5.64
N VAL A 291 18.89 -5.14 5.99
CA VAL A 291 19.99 -4.98 5.02
C VAL A 291 21.08 -6.00 5.29
N GLY A 292 21.17 -6.96 4.40
CA GLY A 292 22.10 -8.08 4.46
C GLY A 292 21.44 -9.40 4.08
N ASP A 293 22.26 -10.36 3.66
CA ASP A 293 21.85 -11.74 3.42
C ASP A 293 21.54 -12.44 4.75
N SER A 294 21.00 -13.65 4.68
CA SER A 294 20.57 -14.45 5.84
C SER A 294 21.68 -14.77 6.85
N ASP A 295 22.95 -14.75 6.43
CA ASP A 295 24.14 -14.92 7.31
C ASP A 295 24.41 -13.66 8.18
N LYS A 296 23.88 -12.52 7.81
CA LYS A 296 24.02 -11.22 8.50
C LYS A 296 22.75 -10.85 9.28
N ILE A 297 21.62 -10.92 8.59
CA ILE A 297 20.30 -10.64 9.16
C ILE A 297 19.44 -11.89 8.94
N PRO A 298 19.30 -12.78 9.94
CA PRO A 298 18.55 -14.02 9.77
C PRO A 298 17.08 -13.75 9.43
N SER A 299 16.49 -14.65 8.64
CA SER A 299 15.04 -14.76 8.52
C SER A 299 14.52 -15.67 9.63
N HIS A 300 13.31 -15.43 10.13
CA HIS A 300 12.71 -16.27 11.16
C HIS A 300 12.16 -17.58 10.57
N SER A 301 12.28 -18.68 11.31
CA SER A 301 11.67 -19.94 10.93
C SER A 301 10.42 -20.25 11.76
N TYR A 302 9.29 -20.41 11.07
CA TYR A 302 8.06 -20.95 11.67
C TYR A 302 8.01 -22.48 11.69
N GLY A 303 9.13 -23.15 11.41
CA GLY A 303 9.24 -24.59 11.33
C GLY A 303 9.03 -25.13 9.93
N ASN A 304 8.69 -26.41 9.80
CA ASN A 304 8.62 -27.10 8.52
C ASN A 304 7.19 -27.37 8.08
N SER A 305 6.87 -27.06 6.82
CA SER A 305 5.64 -27.41 6.15
C SER A 305 5.94 -28.02 4.79
N TRP A 306 5.29 -29.12 4.44
CA TRP A 306 5.49 -29.82 3.15
C TRP A 306 6.94 -30.26 2.86
N GLY A 307 7.77 -30.38 3.91
CA GLY A 307 9.19 -30.75 3.76
C GLY A 307 10.13 -29.57 3.54
N GLU A 308 9.64 -28.36 3.61
CA GLU A 308 10.40 -27.10 3.48
C GLU A 308 10.31 -26.28 4.76
N GLU A 309 11.35 -25.52 5.06
CA GLU A 309 11.41 -24.60 6.19
C GLU A 309 10.67 -23.31 5.85
N LEU A 310 9.75 -22.84 6.71
CA LEU A 310 8.98 -21.62 6.50
C LEU A 310 9.78 -20.41 6.95
N TRP A 311 10.61 -19.87 6.06
CA TRP A 311 11.36 -18.64 6.31
C TRP A 311 10.48 -17.41 6.12
N SER A 312 10.54 -16.50 7.08
CA SER A 312 9.68 -15.31 7.16
C SER A 312 10.43 -14.07 7.56
N ASP A 313 10.31 -13.02 6.77
CA ASP A 313 10.72 -11.67 7.16
C ASP A 313 9.53 -10.86 7.71
N SER A 314 8.30 -11.20 7.35
CA SER A 314 7.08 -10.57 7.91
C SER A 314 7.00 -10.73 9.44
N TYR A 315 7.64 -11.76 9.99
CA TYR A 315 7.81 -11.96 11.43
C TYR A 315 8.28 -10.68 12.15
N TYR A 316 9.20 -9.95 11.57
CA TYR A 316 9.75 -8.74 12.18
C TYR A 316 8.74 -7.58 12.26
N GLY A 317 7.69 -7.61 11.44
CA GLY A 317 6.62 -6.62 11.41
C GLY A 317 5.41 -6.97 12.29
N GLN A 318 5.28 -8.22 12.75
CA GLN A 318 4.15 -8.72 13.53
C GLN A 318 4.44 -8.51 15.03
N ILE A 319 4.10 -7.36 15.62
CA ILE A 319 4.51 -6.92 16.95
C ILE A 319 3.49 -7.29 18.02
N ASP A 320 2.23 -6.93 17.78
CA ASP A 320 1.13 -7.08 18.72
C ASP A 320 0.30 -8.34 18.41
N GLY A 321 -0.58 -8.74 19.32
CA GLY A 321 -1.47 -9.88 19.13
C GLY A 321 -0.94 -11.19 19.70
N GLY A 322 -1.74 -12.24 19.54
CA GLY A 322 -1.41 -13.60 20.03
C GLY A 322 -0.60 -14.40 19.00
N ALA A 323 -0.17 -15.60 19.37
CA ALA A 323 0.62 -16.49 18.52
C ALA A 323 -0.02 -16.87 17.17
N ASN A 324 -1.31 -16.62 17.01
CA ASN A 324 -2.05 -16.84 15.76
C ASN A 324 -2.41 -15.55 15.01
N ASP A 325 -1.89 -14.41 15.46
CA ASP A 325 -2.04 -13.12 14.80
C ASP A 325 -0.89 -12.90 13.82
N PHE A 326 -1.22 -12.73 12.56
CA PHE A 326 -0.26 -12.54 11.46
C PHE A 326 -0.43 -11.20 10.75
N TYR A 327 -1.27 -10.33 11.29
CA TYR A 327 -1.43 -8.98 10.80
C TYR A 327 -0.23 -8.12 11.23
N PRO A 328 0.36 -7.33 10.33
CA PRO A 328 1.58 -6.59 10.65
C PRO A 328 1.27 -5.20 11.24
N GLU A 329 2.08 -4.78 12.21
CA GLU A 329 2.16 -3.40 12.70
C GLU A 329 3.21 -2.58 11.95
N LEU A 330 4.17 -3.26 11.31
CA LEU A 330 5.26 -2.64 10.55
C LEU A 330 5.41 -3.32 9.19
N LEU A 331 5.77 -2.53 8.19
CA LEU A 331 5.98 -2.98 6.83
C LEU A 331 7.46 -3.30 6.61
N VAL A 332 7.77 -4.57 6.38
CA VAL A 332 9.13 -5.09 6.31
C VAL A 332 9.56 -5.33 4.87
N GLY A 333 10.78 -4.95 4.54
CA GLY A 333 11.42 -5.30 3.27
C GLY A 333 12.89 -5.64 3.47
N ARG A 334 13.49 -6.32 2.49
CA ARG A 334 14.86 -6.81 2.56
C ARG A 334 15.70 -6.35 1.37
N LEU A 335 16.89 -5.86 1.67
CA LEU A 335 17.98 -5.66 0.70
C LEU A 335 19.03 -6.74 0.99
N SER A 336 18.92 -7.89 0.32
CA SER A 336 19.78 -9.05 0.53
C SER A 336 21.03 -8.99 -0.34
N GLY A 337 22.22 -9.07 0.26
CA GLY A 337 23.47 -9.07 -0.47
C GLY A 337 24.70 -8.77 0.37
N ASN A 338 25.87 -8.83 -0.27
CA ASN A 338 27.14 -8.32 0.29
C ASN A 338 27.28 -6.80 0.11
N ALA A 339 28.34 -6.19 0.66
CA ALA A 339 28.52 -4.76 0.66
C ALA A 339 28.49 -4.12 -0.75
N ASN A 340 29.05 -4.77 -1.78
CA ASN A 340 29.02 -4.25 -3.14
C ASN A 340 27.61 -4.34 -3.74
N GLU A 341 26.92 -5.45 -3.51
CA GLU A 341 25.53 -5.65 -3.95
C GLU A 341 24.58 -4.67 -3.25
N ILE A 342 24.77 -4.41 -1.94
CA ILE A 342 24.04 -3.36 -1.21
C ILE A 342 24.29 -1.99 -1.84
N SER A 343 25.55 -1.65 -2.19
CA SER A 343 25.85 -0.40 -2.89
C SER A 343 25.13 -0.29 -4.23
N THR A 344 25.00 -1.40 -4.99
CA THR A 344 24.24 -1.46 -6.24
C THR A 344 22.75 -1.23 -6.01
N MET A 345 22.17 -1.86 -4.99
CA MET A 345 20.74 -1.68 -4.64
C MET A 345 20.47 -0.23 -4.19
N VAL A 346 21.35 0.34 -3.38
CA VAL A 346 21.28 1.75 -2.97
C VAL A 346 21.33 2.68 -4.18
N ALA A 347 22.28 2.45 -5.12
CA ALA A 347 22.37 3.26 -6.34
C ALA A 347 21.07 3.18 -7.15
N ARG A 348 20.49 1.97 -7.32
CA ARG A 348 19.21 1.75 -8.02
C ARG A 348 18.04 2.49 -7.35
N ILE A 349 17.94 2.43 -6.00
CA ILE A 349 16.90 3.14 -5.26
C ILE A 349 17.04 4.66 -5.46
N LEU A 350 18.26 5.18 -5.40
CA LEU A 350 18.53 6.61 -5.63
C LEU A 350 18.20 7.03 -7.06
N GLU A 351 18.53 6.23 -8.06
CA GLU A 351 18.13 6.49 -9.45
C GLU A 351 16.63 6.49 -9.61
N TYR A 352 15.95 5.49 -9.05
CA TYR A 352 14.50 5.37 -9.14
C TYR A 352 13.76 6.50 -8.43
N GLU A 353 14.19 6.85 -7.22
CA GLU A 353 13.48 7.84 -6.39
C GLU A 353 13.92 9.27 -6.69
N LYS A 354 15.22 9.51 -6.80
CA LYS A 354 15.82 10.86 -6.85
C LYS A 354 16.01 11.37 -8.27
N SER A 355 16.32 10.50 -9.21
CA SER A 355 16.65 10.85 -10.60
C SER A 355 16.02 9.86 -11.57
N PRO A 356 14.69 9.71 -11.54
CA PRO A 356 14.00 8.72 -12.37
C PRO A 356 14.27 8.96 -13.86
N MET A 357 14.51 7.87 -14.60
CA MET A 357 14.66 7.97 -16.05
C MET A 357 13.32 8.39 -16.66
N GLU A 358 13.35 9.44 -17.48
CA GLU A 358 12.20 9.94 -18.22
C GLU A 358 11.63 8.88 -19.19
N GLY A 359 10.33 8.97 -19.49
CA GLY A 359 9.67 8.20 -20.51
C GLY A 359 8.46 7.40 -20.01
N ASP A 360 7.75 6.80 -20.96
CA ASP A 360 6.48 6.08 -20.69
C ASP A 360 6.68 4.63 -20.19
N TRP A 361 7.92 4.21 -19.91
CA TRP A 361 8.23 2.85 -19.49
C TRP A 361 7.50 2.44 -18.19
N MET A 362 7.20 3.39 -17.32
CA MET A 362 6.43 3.16 -16.08
C MET A 362 4.99 2.73 -16.35
N LYS A 363 4.48 3.02 -17.57
CA LYS A 363 3.13 2.62 -18.05
C LYS A 363 3.15 1.34 -18.88
N ASN A 364 4.26 0.64 -18.93
CA ASN A 364 4.36 -0.67 -19.57
C ASN A 364 4.40 -1.75 -18.49
N ALA A 365 3.85 -2.91 -18.79
CA ALA A 365 3.90 -4.08 -17.92
C ALA A 365 4.16 -5.36 -18.72
N ILE A 366 4.63 -6.39 -18.01
CA ILE A 366 4.73 -7.75 -18.51
C ILE A 366 3.76 -8.62 -17.73
N GLY A 367 3.02 -9.49 -18.43
CA GLY A 367 2.21 -10.55 -17.86
C GLY A 367 2.63 -11.91 -18.39
N ILE A 368 3.07 -12.81 -17.50
CA ILE A 368 3.46 -14.18 -17.83
C ILE A 368 2.57 -15.15 -17.05
N GLY A 369 1.90 -16.05 -17.75
CA GLY A 369 0.98 -17.02 -17.16
C GLY A 369 1.15 -18.42 -17.73
N SER A 370 1.10 -19.46 -16.84
CA SER A 370 1.04 -20.84 -17.30
C SER A 370 -0.33 -21.19 -17.88
N SER A 371 -0.43 -22.31 -18.59
CA SER A 371 -1.71 -22.81 -19.11
C SER A 371 -2.49 -23.66 -18.10
N GLU A 372 -1.95 -23.84 -16.89
CA GLU A 372 -2.50 -24.70 -15.84
C GLU A 372 -3.47 -23.96 -14.91
N GLY A 373 -4.04 -24.68 -13.95
CA GLY A 373 -4.84 -24.09 -12.87
C GLY A 373 -6.33 -23.91 -13.16
N GLN A 374 -6.84 -24.30 -14.34
CA GLN A 374 -8.26 -24.18 -14.63
C GLN A 374 -9.13 -24.81 -13.54
N GLY A 375 -10.02 -24.03 -12.92
CA GLY A 375 -10.86 -24.42 -11.79
C GLY A 375 -10.17 -24.31 -10.43
N TYR A 376 -8.95 -23.72 -10.37
CA TYR A 376 -8.13 -23.59 -9.17
C TYR A 376 -7.55 -22.18 -8.94
N GLY A 377 -7.70 -21.26 -9.89
CA GLY A 377 -7.43 -19.85 -9.67
C GLY A 377 -8.35 -19.26 -8.61
N ASN A 378 -8.10 -18.02 -8.22
CA ASN A 378 -8.90 -17.34 -7.19
C ASN A 378 -10.39 -17.28 -7.56
N ASP A 379 -10.69 -16.99 -8.82
CA ASP A 379 -12.03 -17.01 -9.40
C ASP A 379 -12.29 -18.30 -10.24
N GLY A 380 -11.49 -19.33 -10.05
CA GLY A 380 -11.53 -20.60 -10.80
C GLY A 380 -10.90 -20.54 -12.18
N GLU A 381 -10.17 -19.51 -12.52
CA GLU A 381 -9.47 -19.29 -13.79
C GLU A 381 -8.13 -20.03 -13.87
N ALA A 382 -7.59 -20.19 -15.07
CA ALA A 382 -6.23 -20.64 -15.28
C ALA A 382 -5.23 -19.48 -15.09
N ASP A 383 -3.95 -19.78 -14.83
CA ASP A 383 -2.91 -18.77 -14.59
C ASP A 383 -2.85 -17.70 -15.70
N TYR A 384 -2.88 -18.10 -16.98
CA TYR A 384 -2.87 -17.12 -18.08
C TYR A 384 -4.14 -16.27 -18.14
N GLN A 385 -5.28 -16.81 -17.73
CA GLN A 385 -6.54 -16.04 -17.67
C GLN A 385 -6.51 -15.01 -16.56
N HIS A 386 -5.97 -15.39 -15.40
CA HIS A 386 -5.73 -14.49 -14.30
C HIS A 386 -4.84 -13.31 -14.72
N ILE A 387 -3.69 -13.58 -15.32
CA ILE A 387 -2.79 -12.52 -15.83
C ILE A 387 -3.47 -11.68 -16.92
N ARG A 388 -4.32 -12.28 -17.76
CA ARG A 388 -5.10 -11.53 -18.76
C ARG A 388 -6.16 -10.61 -18.13
N ASN A 389 -6.78 -11.01 -17.04
CA ASN A 389 -7.70 -10.16 -16.27
C ASN A 389 -6.94 -8.95 -15.69
N ILE A 390 -5.78 -9.18 -15.10
CA ILE A 390 -4.89 -8.12 -14.61
C ILE A 390 -4.50 -7.18 -15.77
N ARG A 391 -4.11 -7.72 -16.93
CA ARG A 391 -3.80 -6.93 -18.12
C ARG A 391 -4.96 -6.04 -18.52
N THR A 392 -6.16 -6.59 -18.59
CA THR A 392 -7.36 -5.84 -18.98
C THR A 392 -7.56 -4.65 -18.06
N GLN A 393 -7.47 -4.86 -16.74
CA GLN A 393 -7.61 -3.81 -15.75
C GLN A 393 -6.51 -2.74 -15.86
N LEU A 394 -5.26 -3.14 -16.09
CA LEU A 394 -4.14 -2.20 -16.28
C LEU A 394 -4.33 -1.34 -17.54
N ILE A 395 -4.76 -1.94 -18.67
CA ILE A 395 -5.04 -1.20 -19.91
C ILE A 395 -6.21 -0.23 -19.73
N ASP A 396 -7.29 -0.67 -19.10
CA ASP A 396 -8.47 0.17 -18.81
C ASP A 396 -8.10 1.35 -17.90
N TYR A 397 -7.15 1.16 -16.98
CA TYR A 397 -6.62 2.23 -16.13
C TYR A 397 -5.72 3.22 -16.88
N GLY A 398 -5.09 2.81 -18.00
CA GLY A 398 -4.24 3.69 -18.82
C GLY A 398 -2.79 3.25 -18.98
N TYR A 399 -2.46 1.99 -18.69
CA TYR A 399 -1.17 1.43 -19.11
C TYR A 399 -1.09 1.41 -20.64
N SER A 400 0.07 1.76 -21.18
CA SER A 400 0.26 1.93 -22.63
C SER A 400 0.51 0.60 -23.33
N THR A 401 1.28 -0.29 -22.69
CA THR A 401 1.63 -1.62 -23.21
C THR A 401 1.65 -2.62 -22.08
N VAL A 402 0.89 -3.70 -22.21
CA VAL A 402 0.98 -4.85 -21.30
C VAL A 402 1.22 -6.09 -22.16
N TYR A 403 2.47 -6.57 -22.17
CA TYR A 403 2.88 -7.75 -22.92
C TYR A 403 2.20 -9.00 -22.38
N GLU A 404 1.66 -9.83 -23.28
CA GLU A 404 1.14 -11.17 -22.96
C GLU A 404 2.17 -12.22 -23.38
N PHE A 405 2.73 -12.96 -22.42
CA PHE A 405 3.68 -14.07 -22.63
C PHE A 405 3.14 -15.31 -21.95
N TYR A 406 2.18 -15.97 -22.58
CA TYR A 406 1.48 -17.12 -22.01
C TYR A 406 2.02 -18.42 -22.54
N GLN A 407 1.96 -19.45 -21.70
CA GLN A 407 2.35 -20.79 -22.11
C GLN A 407 1.45 -21.30 -23.26
N GLY A 408 2.07 -21.70 -24.37
CA GLY A 408 1.37 -22.08 -25.60
C GLY A 408 0.88 -20.85 -26.37
N SER A 409 -0.25 -20.99 -27.05
CA SER A 409 -0.89 -19.88 -27.78
C SER A 409 -2.30 -19.70 -27.28
N GLN A 410 -2.54 -18.62 -26.51
CA GLN A 410 -3.81 -18.38 -25.85
C GLN A 410 -4.69 -17.37 -26.61
N GLY A 411 -4.27 -16.93 -27.81
CA GLY A 411 -4.98 -15.95 -28.63
C GLY A 411 -5.00 -14.53 -28.04
N GLY A 412 -5.73 -13.60 -28.64
CA GLY A 412 -5.69 -12.19 -28.26
C GLY A 412 -4.38 -11.54 -28.70
N GLU A 413 -3.76 -10.78 -27.83
CA GLU A 413 -2.45 -10.15 -28.06
C GLU A 413 -1.28 -11.04 -27.58
N ASP A 414 -1.58 -12.28 -27.16
CA ASP A 414 -0.58 -13.25 -26.71
C ASP A 414 0.45 -13.52 -27.80
N ALA A 415 1.72 -13.51 -27.42
CA ALA A 415 2.82 -13.80 -28.30
C ALA A 415 2.74 -15.26 -28.80
N PRO A 416 2.84 -15.53 -30.12
CA PRO A 416 2.67 -16.88 -30.63
C PRO A 416 3.72 -17.87 -30.11
N GLY A 417 3.28 -19.03 -29.60
CA GLY A 417 4.14 -20.13 -29.16
C GLY A 417 4.49 -20.05 -27.68
N GLU A 418 5.61 -20.66 -27.32
CA GLU A 418 6.11 -20.60 -25.93
C GLU A 418 6.88 -19.29 -25.72
N PRO A 419 6.67 -18.57 -24.61
CA PRO A 419 7.50 -17.42 -24.27
C PRO A 419 8.96 -17.84 -24.08
N THR A 420 9.87 -16.94 -24.42
CA THR A 420 11.31 -17.18 -24.33
C THR A 420 12.01 -16.11 -23.48
N PRO A 421 13.19 -16.40 -22.89
CA PRO A 421 13.96 -15.39 -22.16
C PRO A 421 14.29 -14.16 -23.01
N VAL A 422 14.52 -14.34 -24.31
CA VAL A 422 14.82 -13.22 -25.22
C VAL A 422 13.61 -12.25 -25.33
N MET A 423 12.39 -12.80 -25.47
CA MET A 423 11.18 -11.95 -25.52
C MET A 423 10.98 -11.17 -24.24
N ILE A 424 11.24 -11.80 -23.07
CA ILE A 424 11.13 -11.20 -21.76
C ILE A 424 12.20 -10.10 -21.62
N ASN A 425 13.46 -10.39 -21.95
CA ASN A 425 14.55 -9.42 -21.89
C ASN A 425 14.35 -8.23 -22.84
N ASP A 426 13.81 -8.46 -24.05
CA ASP A 426 13.50 -7.39 -24.99
C ASP A 426 12.43 -6.42 -24.41
N ALA A 427 11.39 -6.96 -23.78
CA ALA A 427 10.37 -6.15 -23.11
C ALA A 427 10.94 -5.40 -21.88
N MET A 428 11.73 -6.08 -21.05
CA MET A 428 12.43 -5.49 -19.89
C MET A 428 13.38 -4.36 -20.31
N ASN A 429 14.19 -4.58 -21.34
CA ASN A 429 15.15 -3.59 -21.84
C ASN A 429 14.47 -2.40 -22.54
N THR A 430 13.32 -2.62 -23.19
CA THR A 430 12.47 -1.54 -23.70
C THR A 430 11.99 -0.66 -22.54
N GLY A 431 11.68 -1.28 -21.42
CA GLY A 431 11.28 -0.65 -20.16
C GLY A 431 9.87 -1.03 -19.75
N THR A 432 9.75 -1.53 -18.53
CA THR A 432 8.48 -1.88 -17.88
C THR A 432 8.51 -1.44 -16.43
N GLY A 433 7.36 -0.95 -15.91
CA GLY A 433 7.19 -0.57 -14.51
C GLY A 433 6.68 -1.72 -13.64
N LEU A 434 5.98 -2.69 -14.25
CA LEU A 434 5.37 -3.81 -13.54
C LEU A 434 5.62 -5.12 -14.28
N PHE A 435 5.90 -6.20 -13.53
CA PHE A 435 6.11 -7.53 -14.07
C PHE A 435 5.31 -8.54 -13.23
N ASN A 436 4.23 -9.07 -13.77
CA ASN A 436 3.37 -10.07 -13.15
C ASN A 436 3.70 -11.47 -13.69
N TYR A 437 3.97 -12.39 -12.78
CA TYR A 437 4.18 -13.81 -13.08
C TYR A 437 3.22 -14.68 -12.27
N THR A 438 2.56 -15.65 -12.92
CA THR A 438 1.74 -16.65 -12.26
C THR A 438 1.98 -18.00 -12.94
N GLY A 439 2.60 -18.96 -12.19
CA GLY A 439 2.99 -20.25 -12.72
C GLY A 439 3.89 -21.05 -11.80
N HIS A 440 4.52 -22.08 -12.33
CA HIS A 440 5.53 -22.84 -11.60
C HIS A 440 6.84 -22.06 -11.46
N GLY A 441 7.55 -22.27 -10.34
CA GLY A 441 8.86 -21.69 -10.10
C GLY A 441 9.76 -22.62 -9.31
N TRP A 442 11.02 -22.26 -9.29
CA TRP A 442 12.05 -22.89 -8.47
C TRP A 442 13.05 -21.81 -8.03
N LEU A 443 14.02 -22.21 -7.22
CA LEU A 443 14.98 -21.28 -6.61
C LEU A 443 15.53 -20.21 -7.59
N GLU A 444 15.94 -20.63 -8.79
CA GLU A 444 16.67 -19.80 -9.74
C GLU A 444 15.83 -19.37 -10.96
N GLY A 445 14.51 -19.66 -10.97
CA GLY A 445 13.77 -19.35 -12.21
C GLY A 445 12.26 -19.53 -12.16
N MET A 446 11.66 -19.14 -13.28
CA MET A 446 10.26 -19.23 -13.65
C MET A 446 10.08 -20.25 -14.77
N ALA A 447 9.12 -21.19 -14.63
CA ALA A 447 8.95 -22.26 -15.61
C ALA A 447 8.39 -21.78 -16.94
N THR A 448 7.35 -20.94 -16.90
CA THR A 448 6.83 -20.32 -18.11
C THR A 448 7.82 -19.28 -18.61
N GLY A 449 8.26 -19.44 -19.83
CA GLY A 449 9.35 -18.66 -20.41
C GLY A 449 10.75 -19.20 -20.12
N ASN A 450 10.89 -20.21 -19.25
CA ASN A 450 12.18 -20.77 -18.82
C ASN A 450 13.19 -19.67 -18.43
N TYR A 451 12.69 -18.68 -17.66
CA TYR A 451 13.43 -17.47 -17.32
C TYR A 451 14.17 -17.64 -16.00
N THR A 452 15.48 -17.41 -16.03
CA THR A 452 16.40 -17.81 -14.95
C THR A 452 17.29 -16.65 -14.46
N ASN A 453 18.04 -16.89 -13.39
CA ASN A 453 19.08 -16.00 -12.90
C ASN A 453 20.04 -15.53 -14.01
N TRP A 454 20.39 -16.41 -14.96
CA TRP A 454 21.28 -16.07 -16.06
C TRP A 454 20.68 -15.03 -17.01
N ASP A 455 19.38 -15.16 -17.27
CA ASP A 455 18.65 -14.22 -18.15
C ASP A 455 18.51 -12.84 -17.49
N VAL A 456 18.36 -12.79 -16.15
CA VAL A 456 18.35 -11.54 -15.38
C VAL A 456 19.71 -10.85 -15.44
N LEU A 457 20.82 -11.60 -15.39
CA LEU A 457 22.17 -11.05 -15.49
C LEU A 457 22.49 -10.50 -16.89
N ASP A 458 21.74 -10.92 -17.92
CA ASP A 458 21.86 -10.37 -19.29
C ASP A 458 21.01 -9.12 -19.54
N LEU A 459 20.25 -8.66 -18.53
CA LEU A 459 19.43 -7.44 -18.65
C LEU A 459 20.27 -6.18 -18.86
N ASN A 460 19.77 -5.29 -19.70
CA ASN A 460 20.33 -3.96 -19.97
C ASN A 460 19.27 -2.87 -19.80
N ASN A 461 18.48 -2.95 -18.73
CA ASN A 461 17.35 -2.07 -18.44
C ASN A 461 17.70 -0.97 -17.42
N HIS A 462 18.95 -0.49 -17.42
CA HIS A 462 19.40 0.59 -16.55
C HIS A 462 18.44 1.76 -16.51
N GLY A 463 18.08 2.23 -15.32
CA GLY A 463 17.12 3.31 -15.07
C GLY A 463 15.65 2.93 -15.23
N LYS A 464 15.32 1.69 -15.69
CA LYS A 464 13.96 1.22 -15.94
C LYS A 464 13.68 -0.05 -15.12
N TYR A 465 13.37 0.14 -13.84
CA TYR A 465 13.32 -0.92 -12.85
C TYR A 465 11.87 -1.27 -12.47
N PRO A 466 11.31 -2.41 -12.90
CA PRO A 466 9.96 -2.83 -12.54
C PRO A 466 9.86 -3.30 -11.08
N PHE A 467 8.63 -3.33 -10.57
CA PHE A 467 8.27 -4.22 -9.49
C PHE A 467 7.89 -5.59 -10.07
N VAL A 468 8.57 -6.65 -9.65
CA VAL A 468 8.31 -8.03 -10.05
C VAL A 468 7.46 -8.71 -8.99
N ILE A 469 6.27 -9.18 -9.36
CA ILE A 469 5.35 -9.91 -8.49
C ILE A 469 5.33 -11.36 -8.99
N SER A 470 5.92 -12.27 -8.22
CA SER A 470 6.05 -13.68 -8.58
C SER A 470 5.13 -14.56 -7.73
N VAL A 471 4.03 -14.99 -8.33
CA VAL A 471 3.13 -16.03 -7.81
C VAL A 471 3.68 -17.39 -8.26
N ALA A 472 4.74 -17.84 -7.60
CA ALA A 472 5.49 -19.04 -7.93
C ALA A 472 6.23 -19.61 -6.72
N CYS A 473 6.57 -20.89 -6.80
CA CYS A 473 7.34 -21.58 -5.76
C CYS A 473 8.78 -21.07 -5.68
N ASN A 474 9.32 -20.96 -4.48
CA ASN A 474 10.74 -20.87 -4.12
C ASN A 474 11.56 -19.71 -4.72
N ASN A 475 10.96 -18.77 -5.44
CA ASN A 475 11.68 -17.62 -6.02
C ASN A 475 12.24 -16.65 -4.97
N GLY A 476 11.84 -16.80 -3.70
CA GLY A 476 12.29 -16.03 -2.53
C GLY A 476 13.02 -16.88 -1.48
N THR A 477 13.40 -18.12 -1.76
CA THR A 477 14.11 -19.03 -0.83
C THR A 477 15.60 -18.66 -0.75
N PHE A 478 15.92 -17.54 -0.10
CA PHE A 478 17.27 -16.96 -0.09
C PHE A 478 18.15 -17.47 1.06
N VAL A 479 17.60 -18.18 2.04
CA VAL A 479 18.37 -18.65 3.20
C VAL A 479 19.34 -19.77 2.76
N ASN A 480 20.64 -19.52 2.88
CA ASN A 480 21.74 -20.36 2.43
C ASN A 480 21.75 -20.64 0.90
N ALA A 481 21.08 -19.84 0.09
CA ALA A 481 21.01 -20.00 -1.35
C ALA A 481 20.85 -18.64 -2.03
N THR A 482 21.21 -18.53 -3.30
CA THR A 482 20.92 -17.34 -4.11
C THR A 482 19.66 -17.61 -4.93
N THR A 483 18.64 -16.78 -4.73
CA THR A 483 17.33 -16.92 -5.38
C THR A 483 17.15 -15.91 -6.51
N LEU A 484 16.17 -16.18 -7.37
CA LEU A 484 15.80 -15.29 -8.48
C LEU A 484 15.51 -13.86 -8.00
N GLY A 485 14.79 -13.72 -6.87
CA GLY A 485 14.46 -12.42 -6.30
C GLY A 485 15.68 -11.58 -5.93
N GLU A 486 16.69 -12.21 -5.35
CA GLU A 486 17.94 -11.53 -5.03
C GLU A 486 18.72 -11.10 -6.30
N VAL A 487 18.75 -11.96 -7.32
CA VAL A 487 19.48 -11.65 -8.56
C VAL A 487 18.85 -10.46 -9.26
N PHE A 488 17.53 -10.33 -9.26
CA PHE A 488 16.86 -9.14 -9.78
C PHE A 488 17.31 -7.83 -9.08
N LEU A 489 17.60 -7.91 -7.78
CA LEU A 489 18.06 -6.74 -7.02
C LEU A 489 19.57 -6.53 -7.07
N ARG A 490 20.35 -7.55 -7.40
CA ARG A 490 21.83 -7.49 -7.46
C ARG A 490 22.38 -7.23 -8.86
N ALA A 491 21.54 -7.43 -9.91
CA ALA A 491 21.98 -7.39 -11.29
C ALA A 491 22.63 -6.06 -11.69
N THR A 492 23.68 -6.16 -12.49
CA THR A 492 24.40 -5.03 -13.10
C THR A 492 24.79 -5.36 -14.54
N HIS A 493 24.84 -4.34 -15.38
CA HIS A 493 25.37 -4.46 -16.74
C HIS A 493 26.38 -3.33 -16.99
N ASN A 494 27.61 -3.68 -17.38
CA ASN A 494 28.72 -2.73 -17.54
C ASN A 494 29.01 -1.85 -16.31
N GLY A 495 28.69 -2.34 -15.10
CA GLY A 495 28.89 -1.62 -13.84
C GLY A 495 27.72 -0.74 -13.41
N GLU A 496 26.68 -0.62 -14.24
CA GLU A 496 25.45 0.11 -13.90
C GLU A 496 24.37 -0.84 -13.39
N PRO A 497 23.51 -0.42 -12.43
CA PRO A 497 22.41 -1.24 -11.94
C PRO A 497 21.43 -1.63 -13.06
N THR A 498 20.93 -2.87 -13.04
CA THR A 498 19.87 -3.38 -13.89
C THR A 498 18.89 -4.22 -13.06
N GLY A 499 17.94 -4.92 -13.67
CA GLY A 499 17.00 -5.78 -12.94
C GLY A 499 15.76 -5.06 -12.47
N ALA A 500 15.45 -5.10 -11.16
CA ALA A 500 14.18 -4.63 -10.60
C ALA A 500 14.37 -3.72 -9.37
N ILE A 501 13.40 -2.81 -9.11
CA ILE A 501 13.35 -2.00 -7.88
C ILE A 501 12.84 -2.83 -6.71
N ALA A 502 11.98 -3.81 -6.99
CA ALA A 502 11.40 -4.72 -6.01
C ALA A 502 11.10 -6.08 -6.62
N PHE A 503 11.12 -7.11 -5.78
CA PHE A 503 10.69 -8.46 -6.11
C PHE A 503 9.91 -9.07 -4.95
N ALA A 504 8.70 -9.56 -5.22
CA ALA A 504 7.93 -10.36 -4.27
C ALA A 504 8.03 -11.83 -4.65
N GLY A 505 8.62 -12.67 -3.78
CA GLY A 505 8.85 -14.10 -4.05
C GLY A 505 8.69 -14.99 -2.84
N SER A 506 8.08 -16.17 -3.03
CA SER A 506 7.85 -17.14 -1.96
C SER A 506 9.14 -17.84 -1.52
N SER A 507 9.30 -18.00 -0.20
CA SER A 507 10.41 -18.79 0.40
C SER A 507 10.14 -20.30 0.45
N ILE A 508 8.96 -20.76 -0.04
CA ILE A 508 8.55 -22.17 -0.04
C ILE A 508 7.77 -22.52 -1.32
N LEU A 509 7.32 -23.77 -1.42
CA LEU A 509 6.28 -24.17 -2.36
C LEU A 509 5.00 -23.36 -2.10
N MET A 510 4.60 -22.55 -3.07
CA MET A 510 3.50 -21.61 -2.95
C MET A 510 2.14 -22.27 -3.21
N SER A 511 1.10 -21.83 -2.54
CA SER A 511 -0.28 -22.26 -2.76
C SER A 511 -0.84 -21.71 -4.08
N TRP A 512 -1.98 -22.25 -4.59
CA TRP A 512 -2.57 -21.80 -5.85
C TRP A 512 -3.30 -20.47 -5.71
N ALA A 513 -4.49 -20.46 -5.13
CA ALA A 513 -5.41 -19.34 -5.18
C ALA A 513 -5.06 -18.14 -4.26
N PRO A 514 -4.70 -18.27 -2.98
CA PRO A 514 -4.47 -17.12 -2.10
C PRO A 514 -3.46 -16.09 -2.60
N PRO A 515 -2.30 -16.47 -3.19
CA PRO A 515 -1.39 -15.47 -3.75
C PRO A 515 -1.92 -14.80 -5.02
N MET A 516 -2.82 -15.45 -5.77
CA MET A 516 -3.51 -14.82 -6.91
C MET A 516 -4.46 -13.73 -6.41
N ALA A 517 -5.24 -13.99 -5.34
CA ALA A 517 -6.05 -12.97 -4.69
C ALA A 517 -5.22 -11.75 -4.24
N THR A 518 -4.03 -11.99 -3.68
CA THR A 518 -3.10 -10.89 -3.35
C THR A 518 -2.65 -10.12 -4.60
N GLN A 519 -2.38 -10.79 -5.71
CA GLN A 519 -1.96 -10.17 -6.96
C GLN A 519 -3.09 -9.34 -7.58
N ASP A 520 -4.35 -9.83 -7.52
CA ASP A 520 -5.54 -9.07 -7.91
C ASP A 520 -5.69 -7.82 -7.06
N GLU A 521 -5.54 -7.94 -5.74
CA GLU A 521 -5.70 -6.82 -4.82
C GLU A 521 -4.59 -5.77 -5.01
N MET A 522 -3.33 -6.17 -5.25
CA MET A 522 -2.28 -5.23 -5.68
C MET A 522 -2.70 -4.46 -6.92
N THR A 523 -3.30 -5.14 -7.90
CA THR A 523 -3.78 -4.51 -9.14
C THR A 523 -4.95 -3.56 -8.88
N ASN A 524 -5.89 -3.92 -8.01
CA ASN A 524 -7.01 -3.07 -7.60
C ASN A 524 -6.52 -1.75 -6.97
N ILE A 525 -5.55 -1.83 -6.05
CA ILE A 525 -4.92 -0.67 -5.43
C ILE A 525 -4.21 0.20 -6.49
N LEU A 526 -3.41 -0.42 -7.35
CA LEU A 526 -2.65 0.29 -8.40
C LEU A 526 -3.55 1.02 -9.39
N THR A 527 -4.65 0.40 -9.79
CA THR A 527 -5.58 0.94 -10.79
C THR A 527 -6.64 1.86 -10.20
N GLY A 528 -6.59 2.12 -8.89
CA GLY A 528 -7.46 3.08 -8.22
C GLY A 528 -8.91 2.63 -8.14
N VAL A 529 -9.17 1.35 -8.01
CA VAL A 529 -10.49 0.83 -7.61
C VAL A 529 -10.94 1.53 -6.32
N TYR A 530 -9.98 1.89 -5.48
CA TYR A 530 -10.15 2.64 -4.23
C TYR A 530 -9.71 4.11 -4.45
N GLU A 531 -10.56 4.96 -5.00
CA GLU A 531 -10.23 6.28 -5.58
C GLU A 531 -9.51 7.27 -4.65
N ASN A 532 -9.66 7.17 -3.33
CA ASN A 532 -9.21 8.19 -2.38
C ASN A 532 -7.87 7.88 -1.69
N TYR A 533 -7.29 6.71 -1.90
CA TYR A 533 -6.19 6.17 -1.08
C TYR A 533 -5.02 5.75 -1.98
N ARG A 534 -4.08 6.68 -2.22
CA ARG A 534 -3.04 6.49 -3.23
C ARG A 534 -1.62 6.78 -2.75
N ASN A 535 -1.31 6.59 -1.49
CA ASN A 535 0.08 6.55 -1.05
C ASN A 535 0.64 5.14 -1.26
N ILE A 536 1.03 4.83 -2.50
CA ILE A 536 1.47 3.49 -2.90
C ILE A 536 2.97 3.37 -2.65
N THR A 537 3.38 3.08 -1.42
CA THR A 537 4.72 2.55 -1.16
C THR A 537 4.77 1.07 -1.49
N LEU A 538 5.95 0.53 -1.83
CA LEU A 538 6.10 -0.90 -2.13
C LEU A 538 5.64 -1.78 -0.96
N GLY A 539 6.00 -1.41 0.27
CA GLY A 539 5.52 -2.10 1.47
C GLY A 539 4.02 -1.95 1.67
N GLY A 540 3.48 -0.74 1.51
CA GLY A 540 2.05 -0.47 1.61
C GLY A 540 1.25 -1.30 0.62
N LEU A 541 1.64 -1.31 -0.66
CA LEU A 541 0.98 -2.09 -1.70
C LEU A 541 1.03 -3.60 -1.41
N PHE A 542 2.21 -4.12 -1.06
CA PHE A 542 2.42 -5.54 -0.82
C PHE A 542 1.65 -6.06 0.41
N TYR A 543 1.76 -5.36 1.54
CA TYR A 543 1.12 -5.81 2.78
C TYR A 543 -0.38 -5.54 2.79
N ASN A 544 -0.87 -4.42 2.21
CA ASN A 544 -2.31 -4.16 2.11
C ASN A 544 -3.00 -5.28 1.32
N ALA A 545 -2.42 -5.69 0.19
CA ALA A 545 -2.97 -6.78 -0.61
C ALA A 545 -2.94 -8.13 0.13
N GLN A 546 -1.89 -8.43 0.90
CA GLN A 546 -1.85 -9.65 1.73
C GLN A 546 -2.87 -9.61 2.88
N ILE A 547 -3.09 -8.45 3.49
CA ILE A 547 -4.12 -8.24 4.51
C ILE A 547 -5.51 -8.47 3.91
N GLY A 548 -5.76 -8.01 2.69
CA GLY A 548 -6.97 -8.31 1.91
C GLY A 548 -7.16 -9.82 1.72
N MET A 549 -6.13 -10.53 1.31
CA MET A 549 -6.14 -11.99 1.18
C MET A 549 -6.43 -12.69 2.54
N LEU A 550 -5.81 -12.25 3.64
CA LEU A 550 -6.12 -12.82 4.98
C LEU A 550 -7.60 -12.66 5.33
N SER A 551 -8.20 -11.52 4.97
CA SER A 551 -9.64 -11.29 5.16
C SER A 551 -10.47 -12.23 4.29
N GLU A 552 -10.18 -12.30 3.01
CA GLU A 552 -10.94 -13.10 2.04
C GLU A 552 -10.92 -14.59 2.40
N TYR A 553 -9.78 -15.12 2.82
CA TYR A 553 -9.60 -16.52 3.24
C TYR A 553 -9.88 -16.76 4.73
N ASN A 554 -10.47 -15.78 5.42
CA ASN A 554 -10.76 -15.84 6.87
C ASN A 554 -9.55 -16.26 7.71
N SER A 555 -8.37 -15.79 7.35
CA SER A 555 -7.10 -16.11 8.02
C SER A 555 -6.92 -17.62 8.23
N ASP A 556 -7.23 -18.43 7.23
CA ASP A 556 -7.01 -19.88 7.27
C ASP A 556 -5.51 -20.24 7.29
N SER A 557 -5.19 -21.50 7.44
CA SER A 557 -3.78 -21.94 7.50
C SER A 557 -3.00 -21.65 6.22
N THR A 558 -3.68 -21.63 5.07
CA THR A 558 -3.04 -21.43 3.77
C THR A 558 -2.71 -19.96 3.54
N SER A 559 -3.65 -19.06 3.81
CA SER A 559 -3.45 -17.62 3.70
C SER A 559 -2.40 -17.11 4.70
N LYS A 560 -2.39 -17.67 5.92
CA LYS A 560 -1.34 -17.41 6.92
C LYS A 560 0.04 -17.85 6.45
N GLU A 561 0.14 -19.04 5.85
CA GLU A 561 1.39 -19.54 5.28
C GLU A 561 1.90 -18.62 4.16
N VAL A 562 1.02 -18.12 3.29
CA VAL A 562 1.40 -17.15 2.24
C VAL A 562 1.90 -15.85 2.88
N MET A 563 1.19 -15.29 3.85
CA MET A 563 1.61 -14.07 4.57
C MET A 563 2.98 -14.22 5.24
N GLN A 564 3.26 -15.40 5.80
CA GLN A 564 4.54 -15.68 6.45
C GLN A 564 5.70 -15.81 5.46
N THR A 565 5.47 -16.44 4.31
CA THR A 565 6.53 -16.95 3.45
C THR A 565 6.72 -16.16 2.15
N TRP A 566 5.90 -15.16 1.87
CA TRP A 566 6.12 -14.29 0.72
C TRP A 566 7.02 -13.13 1.14
N ILE A 567 8.23 -13.10 0.60
CA ILE A 567 9.28 -12.14 0.96
C ILE A 567 9.23 -10.94 0.00
N LEU A 568 9.30 -9.74 0.57
CA LEU A 568 9.47 -8.50 -0.18
C LEU A 568 10.95 -8.10 -0.23
N PHE A 569 11.62 -8.37 -1.33
CA PHE A 569 12.96 -7.85 -1.62
C PHE A 569 12.81 -6.44 -2.16
N ALA A 570 12.93 -5.45 -1.29
CA ALA A 570 12.81 -4.02 -1.60
C ALA A 570 13.14 -3.15 -0.38
N ASP A 571 13.26 -1.85 -0.59
CA ASP A 571 12.97 -0.85 0.42
C ASP A 571 11.44 -0.65 0.51
N PRO A 572 10.79 -0.97 1.64
CA PRO A 572 9.33 -0.93 1.74
C PRO A 572 8.75 0.49 1.70
N SER A 573 9.57 1.53 1.91
CA SER A 573 9.14 2.94 1.87
C SER A 573 9.20 3.56 0.47
N THR A 574 9.81 2.88 -0.50
CA THR A 574 9.90 3.38 -1.88
C THR A 574 8.50 3.55 -2.47
N VAL A 575 8.21 4.74 -2.98
CA VAL A 575 6.93 5.06 -3.63
C VAL A 575 6.92 4.49 -5.04
N PHE A 576 5.98 3.59 -5.33
CA PHE A 576 5.83 3.00 -6.65
C PHE A 576 5.40 4.04 -7.69
N ARG A 577 6.04 4.03 -8.86
CA ARG A 577 5.70 4.90 -10.00
C ARG A 577 4.93 4.13 -11.06
N TYR A 578 3.79 4.66 -11.46
CA TYR A 578 2.88 4.03 -12.43
C TYR A 578 2.48 4.98 -13.56
N ASP A 579 3.06 6.18 -13.62
CA ASP A 579 2.82 7.15 -14.70
C ASP A 579 4.12 7.91 -15.01
N THR A 580 4.15 8.52 -16.18
CA THR A 580 5.25 9.39 -16.63
C THR A 580 5.49 10.50 -15.61
N THR A 581 6.76 10.73 -15.26
CA THR A 581 7.13 11.76 -14.29
C THR A 581 6.87 13.17 -14.83
N GLN A 582 6.47 14.06 -13.93
CA GLN A 582 6.28 15.48 -14.16
C GLN A 582 7.35 16.28 -13.43
N GLU A 583 7.75 17.42 -13.96
CA GLU A 583 8.68 18.32 -13.28
C GLU A 583 7.97 19.10 -12.16
N ILE A 584 8.61 19.23 -10.99
CA ILE A 584 8.15 20.09 -9.90
C ILE A 584 8.72 21.48 -10.09
N THR A 585 7.83 22.48 -10.05
CA THR A 585 8.19 23.90 -10.01
C THR A 585 7.76 24.51 -8.68
N ALA A 586 8.64 25.32 -8.06
CA ALA A 586 8.33 25.97 -6.79
C ALA A 586 9.06 27.32 -6.66
N THR A 587 8.45 28.25 -5.95
CA THR A 587 9.07 29.54 -5.59
C THR A 587 9.36 29.53 -4.10
N HIS A 588 10.61 29.84 -3.72
CA HIS A 588 11.04 29.91 -2.31
C HIS A 588 12.23 30.88 -2.16
N ALA A 589 12.57 31.23 -0.92
CA ALA A 589 13.79 31.98 -0.63
C ALA A 589 15.03 31.09 -0.92
N ASN A 590 16.10 31.69 -1.43
CA ASN A 590 17.40 31.00 -1.62
C ASN A 590 18.31 31.07 -0.40
N GLN A 591 17.90 31.75 0.66
CA GLN A 591 18.64 31.92 1.91
C GLN A 591 17.77 31.69 3.14
N ILE A 592 18.37 31.21 4.21
CA ILE A 592 17.74 30.99 5.52
C ILE A 592 18.62 31.56 6.63
N SER A 593 17.99 32.18 7.64
CA SER A 593 18.69 32.66 8.85
C SER A 593 18.79 31.54 9.90
N ALA A 594 19.88 31.47 10.64
CA ALA A 594 20.02 30.56 11.78
C ALA A 594 18.90 30.71 12.83
N SER A 595 18.36 31.92 12.99
CA SER A 595 17.24 32.20 13.88
C SER A 595 15.87 32.04 13.22
N GLY A 596 15.82 31.57 11.96
CA GLY A 596 14.57 31.31 11.22
C GLY A 596 13.75 30.23 11.92
N THR A 597 12.44 30.47 12.03
CA THR A 597 11.50 29.50 12.64
C THR A 597 10.61 28.82 11.59
N GLY A 598 10.80 29.15 10.32
CA GLY A 598 10.02 28.57 9.23
C GLY A 598 10.59 28.89 7.87
N PHE A 599 10.18 28.10 6.86
CA PHE A 599 10.58 28.25 5.47
C PHE A 599 9.34 28.15 4.58
N LEU A 600 9.08 29.20 3.80
CA LEU A 600 7.88 29.31 2.97
C LEU A 600 8.16 28.92 1.52
N ILE A 601 7.28 28.10 0.97
CA ILE A 601 7.23 27.72 -0.45
C ILE A 601 5.91 28.25 -1.01
N THR A 602 5.95 28.81 -2.22
CA THR A 602 4.77 29.29 -2.96
C THR A 602 4.83 28.84 -4.41
N ASP A 603 3.67 28.98 -5.10
CA ASP A 603 3.55 28.68 -6.53
C ASP A 603 4.06 27.27 -6.91
N CYS A 604 3.91 26.29 -6.01
CA CYS A 604 4.32 24.92 -6.26
C CYS A 604 3.21 24.13 -6.98
N ASN A 605 3.57 23.46 -8.08
CA ASN A 605 2.62 22.64 -8.86
C ASN A 605 2.39 21.23 -8.29
N ALA A 606 3.14 20.82 -7.27
CA ALA A 606 3.06 19.50 -6.66
C ALA A 606 2.01 19.44 -5.53
N GLU A 607 0.74 19.74 -5.82
CA GLU A 607 -0.34 19.70 -4.82
C GLU A 607 -0.39 18.34 -4.09
N GLY A 608 -0.42 18.34 -2.75
CA GLY A 608 -0.32 17.14 -1.92
C GLY A 608 1.09 16.55 -1.80
N GLY A 609 2.09 17.13 -2.46
CA GLY A 609 3.50 16.73 -2.32
C GLY A 609 4.09 17.12 -0.97
N LEU A 610 5.12 16.42 -0.53
CA LEU A 610 5.84 16.68 0.72
C LEU A 610 7.07 17.54 0.46
N ALA A 611 7.15 18.70 1.13
CA ALA A 611 8.30 19.55 1.16
C ALA A 611 9.06 19.34 2.47
N THR A 612 10.35 19.06 2.39
CA THR A 612 11.24 18.80 3.52
C THR A 612 12.45 19.74 3.45
N LEU A 613 12.76 20.41 4.54
CA LEU A 613 14.02 21.09 4.73
C LEU A 613 14.91 20.23 5.63
N SER A 614 16.06 19.83 5.14
CA SER A 614 17.01 18.97 5.85
C SER A 614 18.40 19.60 5.88
N GLN A 615 19.22 19.20 6.86
CA GLN A 615 20.64 19.59 6.97
C GLN A 615 21.46 18.36 7.35
N GLY A 616 22.38 17.95 6.49
CA GLY A 616 23.05 16.66 6.67
C GLY A 616 22.04 15.50 6.62
N ASN A 617 21.99 14.72 7.69
CA ASN A 617 21.01 13.64 7.88
C ASN A 617 19.81 14.04 8.76
N GLU A 618 19.71 15.31 9.19
CA GLU A 618 18.66 15.77 10.09
C GLU A 618 17.54 16.46 9.32
N ILE A 619 16.29 16.14 9.64
CA ILE A 619 15.12 16.83 9.16
C ILE A 619 14.87 18.05 10.04
N LEU A 620 15.04 19.25 9.48
CA LEU A 620 14.76 20.50 10.19
C LEU A 620 13.25 20.77 10.31
N GLY A 621 12.50 20.38 9.30
CA GLY A 621 11.05 20.49 9.26
C GLY A 621 10.48 20.00 7.95
N LYS A 622 9.17 19.76 7.92
CA LYS A 622 8.45 19.31 6.73
C LYS A 622 7.02 19.84 6.69
N ALA A 623 6.46 20.00 5.51
CA ALA A 623 5.09 20.41 5.30
C ALA A 623 4.56 19.92 3.94
N TYR A 624 3.25 19.68 3.85
CA TYR A 624 2.62 19.34 2.58
C TYR A 624 2.26 20.57 1.77
N ILE A 625 2.33 20.43 0.45
CA ILE A 625 1.91 21.49 -0.48
C ILE A 625 0.37 21.48 -0.55
N MET A 626 -0.23 22.58 -0.11
CA MET A 626 -1.68 22.76 -0.11
C MET A 626 -2.04 24.08 -0.78
N GLY A 627 -2.81 24.01 -1.88
CA GLY A 627 -3.13 25.19 -2.70
C GLY A 627 -1.87 25.85 -3.29
N GLY A 628 -0.85 25.05 -3.63
CA GLY A 628 0.42 25.50 -4.16
C GLY A 628 1.37 26.14 -3.12
N ILE A 629 1.09 25.99 -1.81
CA ILE A 629 1.85 26.63 -0.73
C ILE A 629 2.23 25.58 0.31
N ALA A 630 3.45 25.68 0.87
CA ALA A 630 3.84 25.01 2.10
C ALA A 630 4.58 25.97 3.02
N ASN A 631 4.32 25.92 4.31
CA ASN A 631 5.09 26.62 5.33
C ASN A 631 5.72 25.59 6.26
N ILE A 632 6.99 25.32 6.04
CA ILE A 632 7.77 24.38 6.86
C ILE A 632 8.08 25.06 8.19
N GLU A 633 7.49 24.58 9.28
CA GLU A 633 7.88 25.00 10.64
C GLU A 633 9.15 24.25 11.03
N LEU A 634 10.18 24.99 11.51
CA LEU A 634 11.44 24.38 11.89
C LEU A 634 11.38 23.88 13.34
N ASN A 635 11.68 22.61 13.53
CA ASN A 635 11.72 21.97 14.85
C ASN A 635 13.00 22.32 15.62
N GLN A 636 14.04 22.75 14.92
CA GLN A 636 15.34 23.17 15.46
C GLN A 636 15.95 24.27 14.58
N GLY A 637 16.91 24.99 15.15
CA GLY A 637 17.65 26.02 14.42
C GLY A 637 18.56 25.40 13.35
N VAL A 638 18.89 26.22 12.34
CA VAL A 638 19.85 25.86 11.30
C VAL A 638 21.28 26.01 11.85
N ASP A 639 22.12 25.01 11.64
CA ASP A 639 23.55 25.08 12.01
C ASP A 639 24.36 25.77 10.91
N GLU A 640 24.79 27.01 11.16
CA GLU A 640 25.58 27.81 10.18
C GLU A 640 27.00 27.28 9.96
N ASP A 641 27.53 26.48 10.87
CA ASP A 641 28.85 25.83 10.74
C ASP A 641 28.76 24.47 10.02
N GLY A 642 27.52 23.98 9.78
CA GLY A 642 27.23 22.70 9.14
C GLY A 642 27.16 22.77 7.61
N GLU A 643 26.68 21.68 7.01
CA GLU A 643 26.36 21.64 5.58
C GLU A 643 25.24 22.62 5.24
N LEU A 644 25.17 23.07 3.97
CA LEU A 644 24.02 23.88 3.54
C LEU A 644 22.72 23.07 3.65
N PRO A 645 21.63 23.67 4.17
CA PRO A 645 20.33 23.04 4.16
C PRO A 645 19.86 22.74 2.74
N VAL A 646 19.13 21.65 2.58
CA VAL A 646 18.57 21.22 1.31
C VAL A 646 17.04 21.22 1.43
N LEU A 647 16.36 21.98 0.57
CA LEU A 647 14.95 21.83 0.32
C LEU A 647 14.75 20.68 -0.66
N THR A 648 13.93 19.72 -0.29
CA THR A 648 13.48 18.64 -1.20
C THR A 648 11.96 18.63 -1.24
N ILE A 649 11.37 18.57 -2.44
CA ILE A 649 9.93 18.37 -2.62
C ILE A 649 9.74 17.08 -3.40
N VAL A 650 8.94 16.15 -2.85
CA VAL A 650 8.63 14.87 -3.46
C VAL A 650 7.12 14.72 -3.63
N LYS A 651 6.74 14.07 -4.74
CA LYS A 651 5.37 13.64 -5.01
C LYS A 651 5.39 12.42 -5.92
N GLN A 652 4.45 11.52 -5.76
CA GLN A 652 4.30 10.36 -6.64
C GLN A 652 4.14 10.80 -8.10
N ASN A 653 4.82 10.12 -9.03
CA ASN A 653 4.87 10.42 -10.46
C ASN A 653 5.40 11.82 -10.79
N PHE A 654 6.22 12.40 -9.91
CA PHE A 654 6.97 13.62 -10.18
C PHE A 654 8.48 13.37 -9.99
N GLU A 655 9.30 14.13 -10.70
CA GLU A 655 10.71 14.23 -10.41
C GLU A 655 10.90 15.05 -9.14
N PRO A 656 11.71 14.58 -8.18
CA PRO A 656 11.98 15.35 -6.98
C PRO A 656 12.62 16.70 -7.30
N TYR A 657 12.10 17.74 -6.70
CA TYR A 657 12.75 19.06 -6.72
C TYR A 657 13.78 19.15 -5.60
N GLN A 658 14.99 19.60 -5.88
CA GLN A 658 16.01 19.87 -4.87
C GLN A 658 16.65 21.25 -5.06
N ALA A 659 16.82 21.99 -3.95
CA ALA A 659 17.54 23.25 -3.92
C ALA A 659 18.42 23.34 -2.67
N GLN A 660 19.67 23.72 -2.82
CA GLN A 660 20.51 24.12 -1.69
C GLN A 660 20.12 25.53 -1.23
N ILE A 661 19.98 25.72 0.08
CA ILE A 661 19.58 26.97 0.70
C ILE A 661 20.82 27.57 1.40
N GLU A 662 21.26 28.74 0.96
CA GLU A 662 22.41 29.43 1.53
C GLU A 662 22.08 29.96 2.94
N PHE A 663 23.11 30.16 3.76
CA PHE A 663 22.94 30.90 5.01
C PHE A 663 22.80 32.39 4.71
N ALA A 664 21.83 33.01 5.33
CA ALA A 664 21.71 34.46 5.25
C ALA A 664 22.91 35.09 5.96
N VAL A 665 23.79 35.73 5.20
CA VAL A 665 24.87 36.50 5.81
C VAL A 665 24.25 37.59 6.66
N MET A 666 24.56 37.64 7.95
CA MET A 666 24.17 38.75 8.83
C MET A 666 24.80 40.04 8.34
N GLY A 667 24.31 40.55 7.22
CA GLY A 667 24.44 41.96 6.89
C GLY A 667 23.44 42.74 7.72
N THR A 668 23.70 44.00 7.97
CA THR A 668 22.85 44.94 8.72
C THR A 668 21.40 45.08 8.24
N ASP A 669 20.89 44.12 7.42
CA ASP A 669 19.56 44.11 6.79
C ASP A 669 18.58 43.11 7.36
N ASP A 670 18.92 42.36 8.42
CA ASP A 670 17.97 41.48 9.15
C ASP A 670 16.85 42.27 9.92
N ALA A 671 16.85 43.56 9.73
CA ALA A 671 15.76 44.48 10.09
C ALA A 671 14.46 44.23 9.27
N GLY A 672 14.48 43.35 8.21
CA GLY A 672 13.34 43.16 7.31
C GLY A 672 12.13 42.45 7.95
N LEU A 673 12.35 41.39 8.72
CA LEU A 673 11.26 40.66 9.41
C LEU A 673 10.71 41.42 10.62
N SER A 674 11.50 42.34 11.21
CA SER A 674 11.03 43.26 12.25
C SER A 674 10.25 44.47 11.71
N GLN A 675 10.15 44.63 10.39
CA GLN A 675 9.57 45.77 9.74
C GLN A 675 8.06 45.71 9.54
N LEU A 676 7.49 44.50 9.34
CA LEU A 676 6.04 44.34 9.28
C LEU A 676 5.46 44.08 10.66
N VAL A 677 4.65 44.98 11.15
CA VAL A 677 3.93 44.85 12.40
C VAL A 677 2.43 44.72 12.09
N ILE A 678 1.78 43.70 12.63
CA ILE A 678 0.32 43.54 12.56
C ILE A 678 -0.27 43.65 13.97
N TYR A 679 -1.22 44.55 14.17
CA TYR A 679 -1.84 44.73 15.47
C TYR A 679 -3.29 45.30 15.38
N PRO A 680 -4.17 44.90 16.32
CA PRO A 680 -3.98 43.81 17.28
C PRO A 680 -3.89 42.43 16.58
N ASN A 681 -3.16 41.52 17.14
CA ASN A 681 -3.16 40.11 16.75
C ASN A 681 -3.07 39.29 18.05
N PRO A 682 -4.15 38.63 18.49
CA PRO A 682 -5.44 38.42 17.81
C PRO A 682 -6.27 39.64 17.54
N ALA A 683 -7.03 39.66 16.42
CA ALA A 683 -7.92 40.76 15.99
C ALA A 683 -9.39 40.31 16.03
N SER A 684 -10.30 41.29 16.35
CA SER A 684 -11.76 41.04 16.32
C SER A 684 -12.46 41.84 15.21
N ASP A 685 -12.17 43.13 15.10
CA ASP A 685 -12.85 44.01 14.15
C ASP A 685 -11.95 44.40 12.98
N PHE A 686 -10.72 44.73 13.27
CA PHE A 686 -9.73 45.12 12.28
C PHE A 686 -8.31 44.78 12.72
N VAL A 687 -7.40 44.71 11.75
CA VAL A 687 -5.95 44.60 11.95
C VAL A 687 -5.27 45.78 11.23
N ASN A 688 -4.33 46.42 11.89
CA ASN A 688 -3.44 47.39 11.27
C ASN A 688 -2.18 46.65 10.78
N ILE A 689 -1.82 46.97 9.56
CA ILE A 689 -0.65 46.39 8.87
C ILE A 689 0.34 47.55 8.69
N ASP A 690 1.44 47.53 9.40
CA ASP A 690 2.39 48.65 9.48
C ASP A 690 3.80 48.20 9.08
N LEU A 691 4.42 48.94 8.16
CA LEU A 691 5.81 48.76 7.74
C LEU A 691 6.65 49.85 8.38
N LYS A 692 7.58 49.49 9.24
CA LYS A 692 8.45 50.42 9.99
C LYS A 692 9.39 51.30 9.13
N GLN A 693 9.55 50.97 7.86
CA GLN A 693 10.31 51.80 6.92
C GLN A 693 9.37 52.13 5.75
N ASN A 694 9.11 53.37 5.45
CA ASN A 694 8.20 53.89 4.42
C ASN A 694 8.31 53.23 3.02
N GLN A 695 8.25 51.90 2.96
CA GLN A 695 8.23 51.11 1.73
C GLN A 695 6.79 50.96 1.25
N ALA A 696 6.58 51.12 -0.06
CA ALA A 696 5.25 50.98 -0.64
C ALA A 696 4.81 49.52 -0.66
N MET A 697 3.64 49.21 -0.11
CA MET A 697 2.99 47.89 -0.27
C MET A 697 2.42 47.80 -1.68
N VAL A 698 2.89 46.81 -2.44
CA VAL A 698 2.42 46.55 -3.83
C VAL A 698 1.08 45.84 -3.82
N LYS A 699 0.92 44.91 -2.88
CA LYS A 699 -0.29 44.09 -2.73
C LYS A 699 -0.38 43.53 -1.30
N ILE A 700 -1.60 43.35 -0.81
CA ILE A 700 -1.90 42.64 0.45
C ILE A 700 -2.88 41.52 0.15
N GLU A 701 -2.65 40.36 0.70
CA GLU A 701 -3.57 39.22 0.63
C GLU A 701 -3.84 38.64 2.01
N LEU A 702 -5.09 38.23 2.23
CA LEU A 702 -5.50 37.39 3.36
C LEU A 702 -5.95 36.03 2.83
N ARG A 703 -5.36 34.96 3.34
CA ARG A 703 -5.71 33.60 2.97
C ARG A 703 -6.16 32.80 4.20
N ASP A 704 -7.08 31.88 4.01
CA ASP A 704 -7.38 30.86 5.01
C ASP A 704 -6.29 29.77 5.02
N MET A 705 -6.37 28.85 5.99
CA MET A 705 -5.40 27.77 6.13
C MET A 705 -5.47 26.73 5.00
N SER A 706 -6.49 26.78 4.14
CA SER A 706 -6.58 26.00 2.90
C SER A 706 -5.92 26.69 1.69
N GLY A 707 -5.29 27.86 1.90
CA GLY A 707 -4.64 28.65 0.85
C GLY A 707 -5.58 29.50 0.01
N ARG A 708 -6.89 29.44 0.24
CA ARG A 708 -7.87 30.22 -0.51
C ARG A 708 -7.76 31.71 -0.18
N ILE A 709 -7.62 32.55 -1.21
CA ILE A 709 -7.61 34.02 -1.06
C ILE A 709 -9.00 34.51 -0.62
N LEU A 710 -9.08 35.09 0.53
CA LEU A 710 -10.30 35.71 1.08
C LEU A 710 -10.37 37.21 0.84
N PHE A 711 -9.19 37.85 0.73
CA PHE A 711 -9.04 39.25 0.46
C PHE A 711 -7.76 39.52 -0.33
N ALA A 712 -7.83 40.42 -1.29
CA ALA A 712 -6.67 40.97 -1.98
C ALA A 712 -6.89 42.42 -2.29
N ASP A 713 -5.90 43.28 -2.00
CA ASP A 713 -5.94 44.71 -2.30
C ASP A 713 -4.57 45.19 -2.79
N LYS A 714 -4.58 46.26 -3.60
CA LYS A 714 -3.39 46.98 -4.05
C LYS A 714 -3.47 48.41 -3.46
N PRO A 715 -2.83 48.65 -2.31
CA PRO A 715 -2.85 49.97 -1.70
C PRO A 715 -2.32 51.03 -2.67
N VAL A 716 -3.11 52.06 -2.98
CA VAL A 716 -2.76 53.09 -3.97
C VAL A 716 -1.95 54.24 -3.35
N ASN A 717 -1.96 54.37 -2.01
CA ASN A 717 -1.24 55.39 -1.27
C ASN A 717 -0.50 54.79 -0.06
N SER A 718 0.65 55.36 0.26
CA SER A 718 1.54 54.96 1.35
C SER A 718 1.01 55.37 2.75
N ASP A 719 -0.30 55.34 2.99
CA ASP A 719 -0.85 55.59 4.32
C ASP A 719 -0.56 54.41 5.23
N HIS A 720 0.40 54.54 6.10
CA HIS A 720 0.71 53.58 7.16
C HIS A 720 0.07 54.03 8.47
N PRO A 721 -0.54 53.10 9.23
CA PRO A 721 -0.76 51.67 8.94
C PRO A 721 -1.97 51.42 7.99
N TYR A 722 -1.84 50.45 7.09
CA TYR A 722 -3.00 49.98 6.32
C TYR A 722 -3.96 49.20 7.23
N ARG A 723 -5.24 49.59 7.21
CA ARG A 723 -6.24 49.00 8.10
C ARG A 723 -7.17 48.07 7.35
N LEU A 724 -7.06 46.74 7.67
CA LEU A 724 -7.90 45.69 7.14
C LEU A 724 -9.03 45.37 8.11
N ASN A 725 -10.29 45.45 7.64
CA ASN A 725 -11.45 45.03 8.41
C ASN A 725 -11.57 43.49 8.37
N VAL A 726 -11.62 42.84 9.53
CA VAL A 726 -11.65 41.39 9.66
C VAL A 726 -12.90 40.84 10.35
N ASN A 727 -13.86 41.69 10.75
CA ASN A 727 -15.03 41.30 11.54
C ASN A 727 -16.02 40.37 10.80
N HIS A 728 -15.90 40.24 9.50
CA HIS A 728 -16.76 39.40 8.65
C HIS A 728 -16.14 38.03 8.34
N TYR A 729 -14.90 37.78 8.75
CA TYR A 729 -14.28 36.44 8.62
C TYR A 729 -14.57 35.59 9.85
N PRO A 730 -14.73 34.27 9.67
CA PRO A 730 -14.86 33.35 10.80
C PRO A 730 -13.68 33.44 11.77
N LYS A 731 -13.93 33.13 13.04
CA LYS A 731 -12.84 33.02 14.03
C LYS A 731 -11.89 31.91 13.63
N GLY A 732 -10.59 32.16 13.67
CA GLY A 732 -9.58 31.20 13.22
C GLY A 732 -8.23 31.81 12.95
N THR A 733 -7.34 30.95 12.39
CA THR A 733 -6.01 31.34 11.94
C THR A 733 -6.03 31.63 10.44
N TYR A 734 -5.31 32.67 10.03
CA TYR A 734 -5.20 33.14 8.66
C TYR A 734 -3.75 33.52 8.35
N LEU A 735 -3.39 33.50 7.07
CA LEU A 735 -2.10 33.99 6.56
C LEU A 735 -2.31 35.36 5.91
N LEU A 736 -1.63 36.36 6.46
CA LEU A 736 -1.60 37.73 5.92
C LEU A 736 -0.28 37.91 5.17
N THR A 737 -0.33 38.10 3.85
CA THR A 737 0.82 38.29 2.98
C THR A 737 0.88 39.71 2.45
N VAL A 738 2.02 40.38 2.62
CA VAL A 738 2.30 41.72 2.10
C VAL A 738 3.40 41.62 1.05
N TYR A 739 3.09 42.05 -0.16
CA TYR A 739 4.03 42.10 -1.28
C TYR A 739 4.65 43.49 -1.35
N LEU A 740 5.96 43.54 -1.36
CA LEU A 740 6.77 44.74 -1.60
C LEU A 740 7.36 44.67 -3.03
N ALA A 741 8.05 45.71 -3.46
CA ALA A 741 8.62 45.76 -4.79
C ALA A 741 9.78 44.73 -4.98
N ASP A 742 10.44 44.37 -3.89
CA ASP A 742 11.65 43.54 -3.87
C ASP A 742 11.49 42.20 -3.11
N ARG A 743 10.40 42.03 -2.36
CA ARG A 743 10.17 40.84 -1.51
C ARG A 743 8.73 40.72 -1.04
N THR A 744 8.43 39.55 -0.45
CA THR A 744 7.11 39.25 0.14
C THR A 744 7.28 38.92 1.62
N ILE A 745 6.37 39.40 2.48
CA ILE A 745 6.39 39.10 3.91
C ILE A 745 5.03 38.50 4.30
N THR A 746 5.01 37.32 4.89
CA THR A 746 3.81 36.66 5.37
C THR A 746 3.81 36.58 6.90
N LYS A 747 2.68 36.88 7.53
CA LYS A 747 2.48 36.74 8.98
C LYS A 747 1.18 36.03 9.31
N LYS A 748 1.19 35.26 10.37
CA LYS A 748 0.01 34.62 10.96
C LYS A 748 -0.86 35.68 11.60
N LEU A 749 -2.15 35.72 11.22
CA LEU A 749 -3.18 36.54 11.81
C LEU A 749 -4.21 35.64 12.50
N ILE A 750 -4.50 35.90 13.76
CA ILE A 750 -5.57 35.25 14.52
C ILE A 750 -6.77 36.17 14.60
N ILE A 751 -7.93 35.69 14.15
CA ILE A 751 -9.22 36.40 14.26
C ILE A 751 -10.03 35.74 15.38
N GLN A 752 -10.51 36.58 16.34
CA GLN A 752 -11.24 36.12 17.53
C GLN A 752 -12.73 36.50 17.48
#